data_403d082c809acb3c33b9113fc5b1e6c0
#
_entry.id   403d082c809acb3c33b9113fc5b1e6c0
#
_cell.length_a   1.000
_cell.length_b   1.000
_cell.length_c   1.000
_cell.angle_alpha   90.00
_cell.angle_beta   90.00
_cell.angle_gamma   90.00
#
_symmetry.space_group_name_H-M   'P 1'
#
loop_
_entity.id
_entity.type
_entity.pdbx_description
1 polymer ?
#
loop_
_entity_poly.entity_id
_entity_poly.type
_entity_poly.pdbx_seq_one_letter_code
_entity_poly.pdbx_strand_id
1 'polypeptide(L)'
;MRRIHFDGNGRVWWHYPFWKPWGCLGCLGRLLLFLILFFIFMLLLSQFRRCSSDSGTSDDGYVDTVVVEEPVQGQLPPINDDDIIEDDGRQIVSNRLNVLFQAEVGERDINRWTERFKELYPGDEYQVLFCDINTKLMSIQVPPERRRELITELPRQIPDIPFLVFEEGVMDMGYRPSDTDISDAAKSWHLDAVKAYDAWDLTKGSDKVVVAVVDSYFDLSNPEFAATTIVHPYNVWDGSDNVAVPDTYDPGNPDPVLCHGTMVANLALGGMDNDHGIAGIAPECTFMPVSLGARFGCLAMLQGLLFAVNHGAQVVNISAGMSFADEVASWPVDRQIEMARRELLAQEDVWKYVFDMCDKYRVTIVWAAGNENIFTALDASKRGQNTIKVSSVDSNFSKSSFSNFGNFPERRIYESTVSAPGAKVYGELPGGGAAAVDGTSFSAPIVAGAVGLIKSLDISLSTEEIVDILRSTGRVVATRSTIGPVIQLRPALDKVIDGFLPFATFKDVLNHVPGDSIRYATTLMRPLRLQADADSTVLPPLVQLSFVFKNNGRGSVYYTSNLDPEHPWVGDITYSADGDKVIIKQSREAAKRGGDEAPFLPATFTVGADSRGKSLIERIESESIPETYTPYIKKV
;
A
#
# COMPACT_ATOMS: atom_id res chain seq x y z
N MET A 1 -42.79 20.49 -12.87
CA MET A 1 -43.01 19.78 -14.15
C MET A 1 -41.87 20.16 -15.09
N ARG A 2 -41.06 19.21 -15.45
CA ARG A 2 -39.94 19.37 -16.40
C ARG A 2 -40.51 19.13 -17.81
N ARG A 3 -40.40 20.10 -18.70
CA ARG A 3 -40.76 19.93 -20.12
C ARG A 3 -39.48 19.65 -20.91
N ILE A 4 -39.48 18.54 -21.65
CA ILE A 4 -38.43 18.17 -22.60
C ILE A 4 -38.86 18.69 -23.96
N HIS A 5 -38.01 19.48 -24.64
CA HIS A 5 -38.22 19.91 -26.02
C HIS A 5 -37.21 19.22 -26.94
N PHE A 6 -37.71 18.76 -28.09
CA PHE A 6 -36.90 18.19 -29.16
C PHE A 6 -36.84 19.18 -30.32
N ASP A 7 -35.68 19.35 -30.94
CA ASP A 7 -35.56 20.03 -32.20
C ASP A 7 -35.90 19.09 -33.37
N GLY A 8 -36.10 19.66 -34.56
CA GLY A 8 -36.46 18.89 -35.74
C GLY A 8 -35.42 17.86 -36.21
N ASN A 9 -34.27 17.72 -35.52
CA ASN A 9 -33.18 16.77 -35.79
C ASN A 9 -32.92 15.78 -34.63
N GLY A 10 -33.83 15.71 -33.65
CA GLY A 10 -33.76 14.71 -32.56
C GLY A 10 -32.72 15.00 -31.47
N ARG A 11 -32.20 16.24 -31.36
CA ARG A 11 -31.26 16.60 -30.30
C ARG A 11 -32.00 17.14 -29.07
N VAL A 12 -31.57 16.67 -27.86
CA VAL A 12 -32.11 17.08 -26.57
C VAL A 12 -31.33 18.27 -26.03
N TRP A 13 -32.04 19.35 -25.70
CA TRP A 13 -31.46 20.53 -25.05
C TRP A 13 -31.98 20.65 -23.62
N TRP A 14 -31.06 20.90 -22.70
CA TRP A 14 -31.36 21.17 -21.30
C TRP A 14 -31.37 22.69 -21.08
N HIS A 15 -32.53 23.26 -20.73
CA HIS A 15 -32.59 24.64 -20.25
C HIS A 15 -32.46 24.63 -18.71
N TYR A 16 -31.35 25.19 -18.22
CA TYR A 16 -31.27 25.66 -16.86
C TYR A 16 -32.06 26.96 -16.71
N PRO A 17 -32.86 27.15 -15.62
CA PRO A 17 -33.53 28.43 -15.40
C PRO A 17 -32.49 29.51 -15.17
N PHE A 18 -32.51 30.53 -16.03
CA PHE A 18 -31.68 31.71 -15.88
C PHE A 18 -31.95 32.36 -14.52
N TRP A 19 -30.88 32.64 -13.78
CA TRP A 19 -30.92 33.51 -12.64
C TRP A 19 -31.41 34.91 -13.05
N LYS A 20 -32.49 35.38 -12.39
CA LYS A 20 -32.91 36.77 -12.52
C LYS A 20 -31.74 37.68 -12.13
N PRO A 21 -31.42 38.72 -12.92
CA PRO A 21 -30.41 39.70 -12.54
C PRO A 21 -30.90 40.46 -11.30
N TRP A 22 -30.22 40.26 -10.19
CA TRP A 22 -30.36 41.16 -9.06
C TRP A 22 -29.74 42.50 -9.44
N GLY A 23 -30.51 43.58 -9.27
CA GLY A 23 -30.12 44.92 -9.67
C GLY A 23 -28.82 45.41 -9.04
N CYS A 24 -28.22 46.45 -9.59
CA CYS A 24 -26.94 47.08 -9.26
C CYS A 24 -26.66 47.32 -7.76
N LEU A 25 -27.67 47.42 -6.91
CA LEU A 25 -27.49 47.54 -5.45
C LEU A 25 -26.88 46.30 -4.80
N GLY A 26 -27.13 45.11 -5.31
CA GLY A 26 -26.56 43.85 -4.76
C GLY A 26 -25.05 43.68 -5.03
N CYS A 27 -24.55 44.21 -6.16
CA CYS A 27 -23.12 44.23 -6.47
C CYS A 27 -22.35 45.23 -5.61
N LEU A 28 -22.93 46.42 -5.38
CA LEU A 28 -22.30 47.42 -4.51
C LEU A 28 -22.20 46.94 -3.04
N GLY A 29 -23.24 46.27 -2.54
CA GLY A 29 -23.22 45.72 -1.16
C GLY A 29 -22.16 44.63 -0.97
N ARG A 30 -21.96 43.77 -1.98
CA ARG A 30 -20.89 42.73 -1.93
C ARG A 30 -19.49 43.33 -2.07
N LEU A 31 -19.33 44.36 -2.90
CA LEU A 31 -18.06 45.08 -3.04
C LEU A 31 -17.72 45.80 -1.72
N LEU A 32 -18.71 46.42 -1.08
CA LEU A 32 -18.55 47.11 0.20
C LEU A 32 -18.19 46.11 1.31
N LEU A 33 -18.85 44.95 1.37
CA LEU A 33 -18.52 43.88 2.33
C LEU A 33 -17.12 43.34 2.11
N PHE A 34 -16.71 43.12 0.87
CA PHE A 34 -15.35 42.68 0.52
C PHE A 34 -14.30 43.73 0.92
N LEU A 35 -14.56 45.01 0.68
CA LEU A 35 -13.68 46.09 1.11
C LEU A 35 -13.57 46.19 2.64
N ILE A 36 -14.68 46.00 3.36
CA ILE A 36 -14.69 46.00 4.82
C ILE A 36 -13.86 44.80 5.36
N LEU A 37 -14.07 43.60 4.82
CA LEU A 37 -13.31 42.43 5.21
C LEU A 37 -11.82 42.54 4.88
N PHE A 38 -11.50 43.12 3.71
CA PHE A 38 -10.12 43.42 3.32
C PHE A 38 -9.48 44.47 4.23
N PHE A 39 -10.21 45.50 4.65
CA PHE A 39 -9.72 46.51 5.61
C PHE A 39 -9.50 45.94 7.00
N ILE A 40 -10.38 45.05 7.47
CA ILE A 40 -10.21 44.32 8.73
C ILE A 40 -8.97 43.41 8.65
N PHE A 41 -8.77 42.71 7.53
CA PHE A 41 -7.60 41.88 7.29
C PHE A 41 -6.29 42.67 7.28
N MET A 42 -6.31 43.87 6.62
CA MET A 42 -5.15 44.77 6.63
C MET A 42 -4.89 45.39 8.01
N LEU A 43 -5.95 45.68 8.78
CA LEU A 43 -5.82 46.13 10.19
C LEU A 43 -5.19 45.01 11.05
N LEU A 44 -5.60 43.76 10.89
CA LEU A 44 -5.01 42.64 11.60
C LEU A 44 -3.53 42.44 11.20
N LEU A 45 -3.21 42.55 9.91
CA LEU A 45 -1.81 42.53 9.44
C LEU A 45 -0.97 43.70 9.94
N SER A 46 -1.57 44.88 10.15
CA SER A 46 -0.87 46.06 10.73
C SER A 46 -0.59 45.90 12.22
N GLN A 47 -1.41 45.14 12.91
CA GLN A 47 -1.13 44.77 14.32
C GLN A 47 0.02 43.76 14.43
N PHE A 48 0.12 42.81 13.48
CA PHE A 48 1.28 41.91 13.39
C PHE A 48 2.60 42.62 13.03
N ARG A 49 2.54 43.75 12.31
CA ARG A 49 3.76 44.54 11.98
C ARG A 49 4.22 45.49 13.10
N ARG A 50 3.44 45.69 14.18
CA ARG A 50 3.85 46.54 15.31
C ARG A 50 4.68 45.82 16.37
N CYS A 51 4.92 44.51 16.23
CA CYS A 51 5.79 43.77 17.12
C CYS A 51 7.24 43.59 16.62
N SER A 52 7.64 44.28 15.56
CA SER A 52 9.02 44.19 15.07
C SER A 52 9.50 45.54 14.52
N SER A 53 9.80 46.47 15.42
CA SER A 53 10.82 47.53 15.20
C SER A 53 10.86 48.47 16.40
N ASP A 54 11.79 48.27 17.26
CA ASP A 54 12.47 49.37 17.97
C ASP A 54 13.91 48.93 18.20
N SER A 55 14.79 49.36 17.28
CA SER A 55 16.20 49.44 17.49
C SER A 55 16.59 50.91 17.66
N GLY A 56 16.66 51.34 18.90
CA GLY A 56 17.19 52.67 19.26
C GLY A 56 18.49 52.49 19.98
N THR A 57 19.57 52.94 19.34
CA THR A 57 20.90 53.12 19.91
C THR A 57 20.92 54.18 20.99
N SER A 58 21.49 53.88 22.16
CA SER A 58 22.23 54.85 22.96
C SER A 58 23.16 54.13 23.94
N ASP A 59 24.31 54.66 24.00
CA ASP A 59 25.57 54.34 24.61
C ASP A 59 25.56 54.36 26.14
N ASP A 60 26.60 53.68 26.72
CA ASP A 60 27.13 53.80 28.07
C ASP A 60 26.47 53.02 29.25
N GLY A 61 27.30 52.10 29.79
CA GLY A 61 27.16 51.62 31.15
C GLY A 61 27.45 50.13 31.33
N TYR A 62 28.72 49.81 31.56
CA TYR A 62 29.19 48.47 31.97
C TYR A 62 28.46 48.03 33.25
N VAL A 63 27.54 47.06 33.08
CA VAL A 63 27.06 46.20 34.16
C VAL A 63 27.06 44.80 33.63
N ASP A 64 27.83 43.92 34.23
CA ASP A 64 27.87 42.49 34.00
C ASP A 64 26.46 41.89 34.22
N THR A 65 25.65 41.87 33.19
CA THR A 65 24.39 41.14 33.23
C THR A 65 24.66 39.75 32.65
N VAL A 66 24.63 38.78 33.55
CA VAL A 66 24.46 37.37 33.20
C VAL A 66 23.27 37.28 32.23
N VAL A 67 23.56 37.05 30.96
CA VAL A 67 22.56 36.77 29.93
C VAL A 67 21.95 35.40 30.32
N VAL A 68 20.82 35.40 30.99
CA VAL A 68 20.00 34.22 31.12
C VAL A 68 19.40 34.02 29.72
N GLU A 69 19.94 33.12 28.94
CA GLU A 69 19.26 32.67 27.73
C GLU A 69 17.89 32.12 28.12
N GLU A 70 16.86 32.80 27.65
CA GLU A 70 15.48 32.31 27.80
C GLU A 70 15.35 30.95 27.08
N PRO A 71 14.69 29.96 27.71
CA PRO A 71 14.51 28.66 27.05
C PRO A 71 13.79 28.85 25.72
N VAL A 72 14.33 28.25 24.64
CA VAL A 72 13.78 28.34 23.29
C VAL A 72 12.38 27.73 23.29
N GLN A 73 11.36 28.58 23.22
CA GLN A 73 9.97 28.14 23.12
C GLN A 73 9.75 27.51 21.74
N GLY A 74 9.37 26.23 21.70
CA GLY A 74 8.64 25.63 20.59
C GLY A 74 9.40 24.70 19.66
N GLN A 75 10.68 24.40 19.86
CA GLN A 75 11.40 23.42 19.04
C GLN A 75 11.93 22.27 19.90
N LEU A 76 11.45 21.05 19.60
CA LEU A 76 11.97 19.85 20.26
C LEU A 76 13.45 19.63 19.88
N PRO A 77 14.30 19.22 20.84
CA PRO A 77 15.69 18.94 20.57
C PRO A 77 15.82 17.69 19.68
N PRO A 78 16.66 17.71 18.64
CA PRO A 78 16.85 16.55 17.78
C PRO A 78 17.41 15.36 18.59
N ILE A 79 17.10 14.15 18.15
CA ILE A 79 17.73 12.92 18.62
C ILE A 79 18.85 12.59 17.66
N ASN A 80 20.08 12.46 18.16
CA ASN A 80 21.22 12.05 17.36
C ASN A 80 21.46 10.55 17.54
N ASP A 81 21.83 9.85 16.48
CA ASP A 81 22.08 8.41 16.52
C ASP A 81 23.19 8.03 17.53
N ASP A 82 24.21 8.87 17.70
CA ASP A 82 25.30 8.67 18.65
C ASP A 82 24.86 8.74 20.13
N ASP A 83 23.71 9.34 20.39
CA ASP A 83 23.11 9.46 21.75
C ASP A 83 22.18 8.28 22.09
N ILE A 84 21.87 7.40 21.11
CA ILE A 84 20.99 6.25 21.31
C ILE A 84 21.78 5.07 21.87
N ILE A 85 21.26 4.52 22.97
CA ILE A 85 21.83 3.30 23.57
C ILE A 85 20.73 2.24 23.78
N GLU A 86 21.14 0.98 23.82
CA GLU A 86 20.27 -0.10 24.27
C GLU A 86 20.33 -0.23 25.79
N ASP A 87 19.20 -0.12 26.48
CA ASP A 87 19.08 -0.20 27.92
C ASP A 87 17.85 -1.04 28.30
N ASP A 88 18.08 -2.18 28.95
CA ASP A 88 17.04 -3.17 29.30
C ASP A 88 16.16 -3.58 28.09
N GLY A 89 16.78 -3.80 26.91
CA GLY A 89 16.11 -4.21 25.67
C GLY A 89 15.25 -3.10 25.02
N ARG A 90 15.48 -1.85 25.38
CA ARG A 90 14.82 -0.66 24.80
C ARG A 90 15.88 0.29 24.26
N GLN A 91 15.59 0.93 23.14
CA GLN A 91 16.41 2.05 22.66
C GLN A 91 15.97 3.34 23.37
N ILE A 92 16.94 4.03 23.95
CA ILE A 92 16.72 5.27 24.70
C ILE A 92 17.82 6.28 24.39
N VAL A 93 17.49 7.56 24.54
CA VAL A 93 18.49 8.65 24.44
C VAL A 93 19.27 8.74 25.77
N SER A 94 20.57 8.46 25.69
CA SER A 94 21.44 8.27 26.87
C SER A 94 21.58 9.50 27.73
N ASN A 95 21.61 10.69 27.12
CA ASN A 95 21.92 11.98 27.73
C ASN A 95 20.68 12.85 27.99
N ARG A 96 19.47 12.27 28.06
CA ARG A 96 18.23 13.04 28.12
C ARG A 96 17.24 12.46 29.15
N LEU A 97 16.56 13.36 29.85
CA LEU A 97 15.37 13.07 30.63
C LEU A 97 14.25 14.07 30.30
N ASN A 98 13.03 13.63 30.41
CA ASN A 98 11.85 14.48 30.23
C ASN A 98 11.13 14.70 31.55
N VAL A 99 10.54 15.87 31.71
CA VAL A 99 9.76 16.28 32.87
C VAL A 99 8.36 16.65 32.41
N LEU A 100 7.35 16.04 33.04
CA LEU A 100 5.95 16.37 32.83
C LEU A 100 5.43 16.96 34.14
N PHE A 101 5.08 18.26 34.14
CA PHE A 101 4.45 18.92 35.26
C PHE A 101 2.96 18.58 35.36
N GLN A 102 2.44 18.49 36.58
CA GLN A 102 1.01 18.22 36.78
C GLN A 102 0.13 19.44 36.38
N ALA A 103 -1.14 19.17 36.15
CA ALA A 103 -2.06 20.12 35.52
C ALA A 103 -2.20 21.46 36.26
N GLU A 104 -2.08 21.44 37.57
CA GLU A 104 -2.16 22.62 38.46
C GLU A 104 -0.89 23.48 38.49
N VAL A 105 0.25 22.98 38.00
CA VAL A 105 1.52 23.71 38.00
C VAL A 105 1.46 24.85 36.99
N GLY A 106 1.66 26.06 37.44
CA GLY A 106 1.65 27.25 36.58
C GLY A 106 3.05 27.64 36.10
N GLU A 107 3.10 28.60 35.18
CA GLU A 107 4.34 29.12 34.57
C GLU A 107 5.38 29.54 35.63
N ARG A 108 4.96 30.23 36.70
CA ARG A 108 5.86 30.67 37.79
C ARG A 108 6.53 29.50 38.49
N ASP A 109 5.83 28.38 38.64
CA ASP A 109 6.36 27.19 39.28
C ASP A 109 7.33 26.45 38.36
N ILE A 110 7.05 26.42 37.06
CA ILE A 110 7.95 25.85 36.03
C ILE A 110 9.26 26.65 36.00
N ASN A 111 9.17 27.96 35.99
CA ASN A 111 10.35 28.83 36.02
C ASN A 111 11.16 28.63 37.31
N ARG A 112 10.50 28.56 38.49
CA ARG A 112 11.14 28.27 39.78
C ARG A 112 11.80 26.88 39.78
N TRP A 113 11.19 25.88 39.18
CA TRP A 113 11.77 24.55 38.99
C TRP A 113 13.05 24.63 38.16
N THR A 114 12.99 25.36 37.05
CA THR A 114 14.13 25.55 36.13
C THR A 114 15.33 26.23 36.84
N GLU A 115 15.09 27.30 37.60
CA GLU A 115 16.13 27.98 38.38
C GLU A 115 16.74 27.02 39.40
N ARG A 116 15.90 26.28 40.12
CA ARG A 116 16.37 25.35 41.15
C ARG A 116 17.14 24.14 40.54
N PHE A 117 16.74 23.67 39.35
CA PHE A 117 17.49 22.65 38.62
C PHE A 117 18.90 23.14 38.28
N LYS A 118 19.03 24.36 37.75
CA LYS A 118 20.34 24.98 37.44
C LYS A 118 21.21 25.22 38.69
N GLU A 119 20.60 25.55 39.80
CA GLU A 119 21.30 25.72 41.09
C GLU A 119 21.83 24.37 41.63
N LEU A 120 21.03 23.30 41.52
CA LEU A 120 21.39 21.99 42.04
C LEU A 120 22.42 21.27 41.14
N TYR A 121 22.39 21.54 39.85
CA TYR A 121 23.22 20.89 38.85
C TYR A 121 23.92 21.94 37.98
N PRO A 122 24.92 22.65 38.54
CA PRO A 122 25.67 23.66 37.81
C PRO A 122 26.74 22.97 36.91
N GLY A 123 26.55 22.94 35.61
CA GLY A 123 27.49 22.41 34.65
C GLY A 123 26.89 22.39 33.26
N ASP A 124 27.72 22.48 32.20
CA ASP A 124 27.27 22.50 30.82
C ASP A 124 26.64 21.17 30.39
N GLU A 125 26.88 20.11 31.13
CA GLU A 125 26.27 18.79 30.95
C GLU A 125 24.83 18.70 31.47
N TYR A 126 24.35 19.72 32.21
CA TYR A 126 22.97 19.84 32.70
C TYR A 126 22.32 21.09 32.11
N GLN A 127 21.48 20.88 31.12
CA GLN A 127 20.82 21.97 30.40
C GLN A 127 19.31 21.71 30.25
N VAL A 128 18.52 22.77 30.22
CA VAL A 128 17.13 22.68 29.75
C VAL A 128 17.15 22.84 28.24
N LEU A 129 16.84 21.76 27.53
CA LEU A 129 16.85 21.70 26.06
C LEU A 129 15.55 22.22 25.45
N PHE A 130 14.44 22.01 26.15
CA PHE A 130 13.10 22.35 25.69
C PHE A 130 12.19 22.60 26.89
N CYS A 131 11.31 23.57 26.76
CA CYS A 131 10.24 23.83 27.75
C CYS A 131 9.03 24.41 27.01
N ASP A 132 7.85 23.77 27.17
CA ASP A 132 6.58 24.32 26.72
C ASP A 132 5.61 24.43 27.91
N ILE A 133 5.27 25.66 28.26
CA ILE A 133 4.41 25.99 29.38
C ILE A 133 2.97 25.50 29.13
N ASN A 134 2.52 25.45 27.88
CA ASN A 134 1.15 25.07 27.54
C ASN A 134 0.93 23.56 27.67
N THR A 135 1.89 22.76 27.16
CA THR A 135 1.87 21.30 27.28
C THR A 135 2.44 20.81 28.61
N LYS A 136 3.13 21.71 29.37
CA LYS A 136 3.80 21.38 30.63
C LYS A 136 4.89 20.32 30.49
N LEU A 137 5.47 20.24 29.33
CA LEU A 137 6.58 19.36 29.00
C LEU A 137 7.89 20.14 29.01
N MET A 138 8.92 19.48 29.54
CA MET A 138 10.29 19.97 29.54
C MET A 138 11.21 18.82 29.20
N SER A 139 12.29 19.08 28.44
CA SER A 139 13.38 18.15 28.21
C SER A 139 14.67 18.71 28.76
N ILE A 140 15.43 17.91 29.47
CA ILE A 140 16.70 18.28 30.10
C ILE A 140 17.82 17.37 29.62
N GLN A 141 18.97 17.96 29.36
CA GLN A 141 20.20 17.24 29.15
C GLN A 141 20.79 16.83 30.49
N VAL A 142 21.30 15.61 30.58
CA VAL A 142 21.95 15.07 31.77
C VAL A 142 23.12 14.16 31.35
N PRO A 143 24.15 13.97 32.18
CA PRO A 143 25.19 12.97 31.91
C PRO A 143 24.58 11.57 31.83
N PRO A 144 24.98 10.73 30.84
CA PRO A 144 24.44 9.38 30.65
C PRO A 144 24.49 8.52 31.90
N GLU A 145 25.57 8.59 32.66
CA GLU A 145 25.80 7.84 33.90
C GLU A 145 24.89 8.26 35.05
N ARG A 146 24.38 9.51 35.02
CA ARG A 146 23.48 10.06 36.06
C ARG A 146 22.00 9.90 35.73
N ARG A 147 21.66 9.53 34.50
CA ARG A 147 20.28 9.50 34.00
C ARG A 147 19.34 8.72 34.91
N ARG A 148 19.67 7.45 35.20
CA ARG A 148 18.83 6.57 36.03
C ARG A 148 18.66 7.07 37.47
N GLU A 149 19.69 7.64 38.03
CA GLU A 149 19.67 8.19 39.38
C GLU A 149 18.76 9.41 39.50
N LEU A 150 18.86 10.32 38.51
CA LEU A 150 18.11 11.58 38.50
C LEU A 150 16.59 11.38 38.39
N ILE A 151 16.10 10.29 37.85
CA ILE A 151 14.66 9.98 37.84
C ILE A 151 14.09 9.93 39.25
N THR A 152 14.84 9.43 40.22
CA THR A 152 14.41 9.31 41.60
C THR A 152 14.92 10.46 42.49
N GLU A 153 16.03 11.07 42.08
CA GLU A 153 16.65 12.17 42.85
C GLU A 153 15.90 13.49 42.65
N LEU A 154 15.59 13.88 41.42
CA LEU A 154 14.93 15.15 41.12
C LEU A 154 13.63 15.38 41.90
N PRO A 155 12.70 14.42 41.99
CA PRO A 155 11.47 14.61 42.80
C PRO A 155 11.74 14.78 44.30
N ARG A 156 12.88 14.27 44.80
CA ARG A 156 13.26 14.46 46.22
C ARG A 156 13.94 15.79 46.46
N GLN A 157 14.69 16.31 45.48
CA GLN A 157 15.40 17.58 45.58
C GLN A 157 14.49 18.80 45.36
N ILE A 158 13.39 18.61 44.59
CA ILE A 158 12.41 19.64 44.27
C ILE A 158 10.98 19.15 44.66
N PRO A 159 10.69 18.94 45.95
CA PRO A 159 9.45 18.32 46.38
C PRO A 159 8.23 19.25 46.34
N ASP A 160 8.47 20.59 46.26
CA ASP A 160 7.42 21.59 46.37
C ASP A 160 6.62 21.80 45.07
N ILE A 161 7.07 21.22 43.97
CA ILE A 161 6.44 21.34 42.67
C ILE A 161 6.12 19.92 42.17
N PRO A 162 4.86 19.57 41.88
CA PRO A 162 4.52 18.22 41.44
C PRO A 162 4.84 18.00 39.95
N PHE A 163 5.70 17.02 39.69
CA PHE A 163 6.12 16.62 38.35
C PHE A 163 6.50 15.12 38.29
N LEU A 164 6.57 14.59 37.08
CA LEU A 164 7.08 13.25 36.76
C LEU A 164 8.35 13.39 35.92
N VAL A 165 9.30 12.48 36.13
CA VAL A 165 10.53 12.38 35.32
C VAL A 165 10.53 11.04 34.63
N PHE A 166 10.85 11.03 33.34
CA PHE A 166 10.91 9.82 32.55
C PHE A 166 12.02 9.89 31.49
N GLU A 167 12.47 8.72 31.06
CA GLU A 167 13.49 8.57 30.02
C GLU A 167 12.93 8.93 28.65
N GLU A 168 13.79 9.48 27.78
CA GLU A 168 13.49 9.65 26.36
C GLU A 168 13.63 8.31 25.66
N GLY A 169 12.54 7.57 25.48
CA GLY A 169 12.50 6.37 24.67
C GLY A 169 12.49 6.71 23.19
N VAL A 170 13.32 6.03 22.41
CA VAL A 170 13.26 6.13 20.94
C VAL A 170 12.01 5.41 20.48
N MET A 171 11.12 6.14 19.82
CA MET A 171 9.91 5.58 19.21
C MET A 171 10.21 5.29 17.74
N ASP A 172 10.25 4.03 17.38
CA ASP A 172 10.32 3.63 15.99
C ASP A 172 8.92 3.64 15.38
N MET A 173 8.80 4.19 14.18
CA MET A 173 7.51 4.35 13.49
C MET A 173 7.17 3.16 12.58
N GLY A 174 7.88 2.07 12.67
CA GLY A 174 7.61 0.90 11.85
C GLY A 174 8.49 -0.30 12.17
N TYR A 175 7.92 -1.47 11.99
CA TYR A 175 8.65 -2.72 11.99
C TYR A 175 9.71 -2.71 10.88
N ARG A 176 10.97 -3.03 11.24
CA ARG A 176 12.05 -3.28 10.27
C ARG A 176 12.48 -4.73 10.38
N PRO A 177 12.48 -5.48 9.27
CA PRO A 177 12.98 -6.84 9.24
C PRO A 177 14.46 -6.96 9.61
N SER A 178 14.88 -8.16 10.06
CA SER A 178 16.27 -8.44 10.43
C SER A 178 17.19 -8.74 9.24
N ASP A 179 16.68 -8.69 8.02
CA ASP A 179 17.39 -9.02 6.78
C ASP A 179 18.64 -8.14 6.61
N THR A 180 19.75 -8.74 6.24
CA THR A 180 21.08 -8.11 6.30
C THR A 180 21.24 -6.85 5.46
N ASP A 181 20.55 -6.77 4.31
CA ASP A 181 20.68 -5.66 3.37
C ASP A 181 19.68 -4.52 3.62
N ILE A 182 18.76 -4.69 4.57
CA ILE A 182 17.77 -3.65 4.92
C ILE A 182 18.42 -2.43 5.58
N SER A 183 19.48 -2.63 6.36
CA SER A 183 20.22 -1.52 7.00
C SER A 183 20.98 -0.65 6.01
N ASP A 184 21.27 -1.14 4.80
CA ASP A 184 21.89 -0.36 3.73
C ASP A 184 20.80 0.41 2.95
N ALA A 185 20.70 1.71 3.21
CA ALA A 185 19.72 2.58 2.55
C ALA A 185 19.86 2.62 1.01
N ALA A 186 21.04 2.31 0.45
CA ALA A 186 21.20 2.22 -0.99
C ALA A 186 20.58 0.96 -1.57
N LYS A 187 20.54 -0.11 -0.80
CA LYS A 187 19.93 -1.38 -1.19
C LYS A 187 18.43 -1.40 -0.93
N SER A 188 17.98 -0.85 0.20
CA SER A 188 16.60 -0.90 0.68
C SER A 188 15.72 0.29 0.26
N TRP A 189 16.26 1.28 -0.46
CA TRP A 189 15.56 2.52 -0.80
C TRP A 189 14.18 2.31 -1.44
N HIS A 190 14.00 1.23 -2.19
CA HIS A 190 12.74 0.89 -2.85
C HIS A 190 11.64 0.56 -1.84
N LEU A 191 11.97 -0.02 -0.69
CA LEU A 191 11.02 -0.33 0.39
C LEU A 191 10.52 0.96 1.06
N ASP A 192 11.42 1.90 1.34
CA ASP A 192 11.06 3.23 1.87
C ASP A 192 10.23 4.02 0.87
N ALA A 193 10.61 3.99 -0.41
CA ALA A 193 9.93 4.72 -1.49
C ALA A 193 8.46 4.35 -1.62
N VAL A 194 8.11 3.09 -1.39
CA VAL A 194 6.73 2.58 -1.47
C VAL A 194 6.04 2.44 -0.11
N LYS A 195 6.69 2.80 1.01
CA LYS A 195 6.16 2.67 2.37
C LYS A 195 5.88 1.22 2.77
N ALA A 196 6.82 0.32 2.46
CA ALA A 196 6.69 -1.10 2.73
C ALA A 196 6.69 -1.39 4.25
N TYR A 197 7.60 -0.78 4.99
CA TYR A 197 7.70 -0.97 6.46
C TYR A 197 6.39 -0.64 7.17
N ASP A 198 5.80 0.52 6.88
CA ASP A 198 4.52 0.95 7.45
C ASP A 198 3.36 0.01 7.06
N ALA A 199 3.45 -0.60 5.87
CA ALA A 199 2.45 -1.52 5.36
C ALA A 199 2.50 -2.88 6.05
N TRP A 200 3.70 -3.36 6.39
CA TRP A 200 3.91 -4.65 7.07
C TRP A 200 3.39 -4.69 8.50
N ASP A 201 3.16 -3.53 9.14
CA ASP A 201 2.39 -3.45 10.39
C ASP A 201 0.94 -3.92 10.23
N LEU A 202 0.39 -3.84 9.01
CA LEU A 202 -0.98 -4.26 8.71
C LEU A 202 -1.03 -5.67 8.16
N THR A 203 -0.14 -6.01 7.23
CA THR A 203 -0.09 -7.32 6.59
C THR A 203 1.22 -7.54 5.87
N LYS A 204 1.79 -8.74 5.97
CA LYS A 204 2.96 -9.22 5.23
C LYS A 204 2.57 -10.09 4.02
N GLY A 205 1.28 -10.23 3.76
CA GLY A 205 0.74 -11.14 2.76
C GLY A 205 -0.19 -12.19 3.36
N SER A 206 -0.42 -13.27 2.61
CA SER A 206 -1.17 -14.43 3.07
C SER A 206 -0.82 -15.62 2.19
N ASP A 207 -0.63 -16.80 2.80
CA ASP A 207 -0.45 -18.08 2.12
C ASP A 207 -1.64 -18.50 1.22
N LYS A 208 -2.76 -17.78 1.33
CA LYS A 208 -3.96 -17.96 0.49
C LYS A 208 -3.92 -17.16 -0.80
N VAL A 209 -3.01 -16.21 -0.90
CA VAL A 209 -2.84 -15.40 -2.10
C VAL A 209 -1.66 -15.94 -2.88
N VAL A 210 -1.95 -16.51 -4.04
CA VAL A 210 -0.94 -17.05 -4.95
C VAL A 210 -0.52 -15.96 -5.92
N VAL A 211 0.77 -15.61 -5.87
CA VAL A 211 1.41 -14.70 -6.81
C VAL A 211 2.25 -15.53 -7.78
N ALA A 212 1.83 -15.58 -9.03
CA ALA A 212 2.61 -16.22 -10.08
C ALA A 212 3.62 -15.22 -10.66
N VAL A 213 4.86 -15.68 -10.85
CA VAL A 213 5.88 -14.95 -11.59
C VAL A 213 6.16 -15.73 -12.88
N VAL A 214 5.81 -15.11 -14.01
CA VAL A 214 5.99 -15.69 -15.35
C VAL A 214 7.23 -15.05 -15.96
N ASP A 215 8.37 -15.74 -15.90
CA ASP A 215 9.69 -15.17 -16.18
C ASP A 215 10.68 -16.23 -16.72
N SER A 216 11.98 -15.92 -16.76
CA SER A 216 13.02 -16.79 -17.30
C SER A 216 13.19 -18.10 -16.52
N TYR A 217 14.00 -18.10 -15.47
CA TYR A 217 14.32 -19.25 -14.62
C TYR A 217 14.32 -18.84 -13.16
N PHE A 218 14.26 -19.83 -12.25
CA PHE A 218 14.19 -19.57 -10.80
C PHE A 218 15.14 -20.49 -10.05
N ASP A 219 15.95 -19.91 -9.17
CA ASP A 219 16.68 -20.64 -8.14
C ASP A 219 15.78 -20.78 -6.90
N LEU A 220 15.00 -21.86 -6.86
CA LEU A 220 14.11 -22.14 -5.74
C LEU A 220 14.86 -22.59 -4.47
N SER A 221 16.17 -22.84 -4.57
CA SER A 221 17.04 -23.14 -3.42
C SER A 221 17.62 -21.89 -2.76
N ASN A 222 17.39 -20.71 -3.33
CA ASN A 222 17.83 -19.43 -2.76
C ASN A 222 17.28 -19.25 -1.34
N PRO A 223 18.10 -18.85 -0.35
CA PRO A 223 17.67 -18.65 1.03
C PRO A 223 16.43 -17.78 1.21
N GLU A 224 16.22 -16.81 0.30
CA GLU A 224 15.05 -15.92 0.30
C GLU A 224 13.72 -16.67 0.10
N PHE A 225 13.75 -17.87 -0.46
CA PHE A 225 12.54 -18.69 -0.64
C PHE A 225 12.42 -19.84 0.36
N ALA A 226 13.32 -19.93 1.34
CA ALA A 226 13.35 -21.05 2.28
C ALA A 226 12.05 -21.20 3.11
N ALA A 227 11.40 -20.08 3.45
CA ALA A 227 10.14 -20.05 4.18
C ALA A 227 8.91 -19.85 3.28
N THR A 228 9.12 -19.60 1.98
CA THR A 228 8.03 -19.29 1.04
C THR A 228 7.32 -20.58 0.61
N THR A 229 6.01 -20.59 0.69
CA THR A 229 5.21 -21.68 0.11
C THR A 229 5.26 -21.60 -1.41
N ILE A 230 5.80 -22.65 -2.06
CA ILE A 230 5.91 -22.75 -3.51
C ILE A 230 4.89 -23.76 -4.03
N VAL A 231 4.14 -23.38 -5.07
CA VAL A 231 3.10 -24.23 -5.67
C VAL A 231 3.23 -24.23 -7.20
N HIS A 232 2.91 -25.36 -7.81
CA HIS A 232 2.83 -25.53 -9.27
C HIS A 232 3.99 -24.93 -10.06
N PRO A 233 5.27 -25.27 -9.76
CA PRO A 233 6.34 -24.91 -10.66
C PRO A 233 6.02 -25.44 -12.07
N TYR A 234 6.23 -24.61 -13.09
CA TYR A 234 5.88 -25.01 -14.45
C TYR A 234 6.85 -24.44 -15.49
N ASN A 235 7.38 -25.32 -16.32
CA ASN A 235 8.19 -24.97 -17.48
C ASN A 235 7.34 -25.08 -18.75
N VAL A 236 7.12 -23.97 -19.44
CA VAL A 236 6.23 -23.92 -20.62
C VAL A 236 6.72 -24.73 -21.81
N TRP A 237 8.01 -25.10 -21.84
CA TRP A 237 8.61 -25.78 -22.99
C TRP A 237 8.43 -27.29 -22.97
N ASP A 238 8.46 -27.90 -21.81
CA ASP A 238 8.39 -29.34 -21.66
C ASP A 238 7.25 -29.82 -20.74
N GLY A 239 6.54 -28.86 -20.11
CA GLY A 239 5.43 -29.16 -19.21
C GLY A 239 5.87 -29.74 -17.87
N SER A 240 7.18 -29.76 -17.59
CA SER A 240 7.73 -30.25 -16.31
C SER A 240 7.62 -29.20 -15.19
N ASP A 241 7.92 -29.62 -13.98
CA ASP A 241 8.09 -28.76 -12.80
C ASP A 241 9.51 -28.19 -12.67
N ASN A 242 10.41 -28.52 -13.60
CA ASN A 242 11.79 -28.04 -13.60
C ASN A 242 11.87 -26.59 -14.13
N VAL A 243 11.90 -25.65 -13.22
CA VAL A 243 12.07 -24.20 -13.49
C VAL A 243 13.48 -23.71 -13.16
N ALA A 244 14.38 -24.61 -12.79
CA ALA A 244 15.72 -24.29 -12.30
C ALA A 244 16.56 -23.54 -13.32
N VAL A 245 17.44 -22.68 -12.80
CA VAL A 245 18.49 -22.04 -13.61
C VAL A 245 19.37 -23.11 -14.24
N PRO A 246 19.69 -23.02 -15.55
CA PRO A 246 20.52 -24.02 -16.23
C PRO A 246 21.91 -24.16 -15.61
N ASP A 247 22.49 -25.37 -15.70
CA ASP A 247 23.86 -25.66 -15.22
C ASP A 247 24.95 -24.78 -15.87
N THR A 248 24.61 -24.10 -16.96
CA THR A 248 25.49 -23.15 -17.65
C THR A 248 25.59 -21.79 -16.95
N TYR A 249 24.78 -21.55 -15.94
CA TYR A 249 24.85 -20.33 -15.15
C TYR A 249 26.14 -20.29 -14.33
N ASP A 250 26.86 -19.17 -14.44
CA ASP A 250 28.09 -18.91 -13.68
C ASP A 250 27.86 -17.78 -12.66
N PRO A 251 27.82 -18.07 -11.37
CA PRO A 251 27.68 -17.03 -10.34
C PRO A 251 28.81 -16.00 -10.35
N GLY A 252 29.99 -16.35 -10.85
CA GLY A 252 31.14 -15.45 -11.00
C GLY A 252 31.01 -14.47 -12.17
N ASN A 253 30.10 -14.75 -13.11
CA ASN A 253 29.77 -13.91 -14.25
C ASN A 253 28.28 -14.04 -14.58
N PRO A 254 27.39 -13.46 -13.76
CA PRO A 254 25.94 -13.69 -13.88
C PRO A 254 25.40 -13.21 -15.24
N ASP A 255 24.75 -14.14 -15.95
CA ASP A 255 23.99 -13.79 -17.16
C ASP A 255 22.66 -13.12 -16.75
N PRO A 256 22.41 -11.87 -17.17
CA PRO A 256 21.21 -11.12 -16.78
C PRO A 256 19.90 -11.84 -17.12
N VAL A 257 19.86 -12.63 -18.21
CA VAL A 257 18.64 -13.35 -18.60
C VAL A 257 18.41 -14.57 -17.72
N LEU A 258 19.48 -15.29 -17.35
CA LEU A 258 19.37 -16.52 -16.56
C LEU A 258 18.99 -16.23 -15.10
N CYS A 259 19.41 -15.09 -14.53
CA CYS A 259 19.09 -14.71 -13.15
C CYS A 259 17.82 -13.87 -13.01
N HIS A 260 17.24 -13.38 -14.12
CA HIS A 260 16.17 -12.40 -14.12
C HIS A 260 14.94 -12.86 -13.31
N GLY A 261 14.44 -14.06 -13.55
CA GLY A 261 13.25 -14.56 -12.84
C GLY A 261 13.45 -14.72 -11.34
N THR A 262 14.65 -15.15 -10.88
CA THR A 262 14.99 -15.21 -9.45
C THR A 262 14.94 -13.83 -8.82
N MET A 263 15.56 -12.82 -9.45
CA MET A 263 15.58 -11.43 -8.94
C MET A 263 14.18 -10.81 -8.92
N VAL A 264 13.37 -11.06 -9.95
CA VAL A 264 11.98 -10.59 -10.03
C VAL A 264 11.13 -11.24 -8.93
N ALA A 265 11.26 -12.55 -8.72
CA ALA A 265 10.51 -13.26 -7.69
C ALA A 265 10.91 -12.80 -6.28
N ASN A 266 12.20 -12.56 -6.03
CA ASN A 266 12.68 -12.05 -4.75
C ASN A 266 12.06 -10.69 -4.41
N LEU A 267 12.04 -9.72 -5.32
CA LEU A 267 11.44 -8.40 -5.10
C LEU A 267 9.94 -8.47 -4.74
N ALA A 268 9.22 -9.45 -5.25
CA ALA A 268 7.81 -9.63 -4.92
C ALA A 268 7.59 -10.40 -3.62
N LEU A 269 8.37 -11.48 -3.38
CA LEU A 269 8.04 -12.58 -2.47
C LEU A 269 9.23 -13.06 -1.62
N GLY A 270 10.40 -12.42 -1.73
CA GLY A 270 11.58 -12.76 -0.92
C GLY A 270 11.25 -12.83 0.57
N GLY A 271 11.89 -13.76 1.26
CA GLY A 271 11.69 -14.00 2.69
C GLY A 271 11.93 -12.74 3.53
N MET A 272 11.42 -12.77 4.74
CA MET A 272 11.54 -11.68 5.70
C MET A 272 11.95 -12.26 7.06
N ASP A 273 12.75 -11.51 7.83
CA ASP A 273 13.27 -11.95 9.13
C ASP A 273 14.08 -13.25 9.05
N ASN A 274 14.85 -13.38 7.98
CA ASN A 274 15.63 -14.58 7.70
C ASN A 274 17.15 -14.35 7.85
N ASP A 275 17.57 -13.16 8.32
CA ASP A 275 18.98 -12.75 8.48
C ASP A 275 19.77 -12.81 7.16
N HIS A 276 19.09 -12.69 6.01
CA HIS A 276 19.67 -12.76 4.67
C HIS A 276 19.06 -11.70 3.76
N GLY A 277 19.82 -11.21 2.77
CA GLY A 277 19.38 -10.37 1.66
C GLY A 277 18.43 -9.23 2.01
N ILE A 278 17.33 -9.15 1.29
CA ILE A 278 16.32 -8.09 1.43
C ILE A 278 14.90 -8.65 1.20
N ALA A 279 14.00 -8.36 2.12
CA ALA A 279 12.62 -8.81 2.06
C ALA A 279 11.89 -8.37 0.77
N GLY A 280 11.11 -9.28 0.20
CA GLY A 280 10.14 -8.98 -0.86
C GLY A 280 8.92 -8.23 -0.30
N ILE A 281 8.14 -7.62 -1.19
CA ILE A 281 6.98 -6.81 -0.77
C ILE A 281 5.90 -7.64 -0.05
N ALA A 282 5.66 -8.89 -0.47
CA ALA A 282 4.62 -9.75 0.07
C ALA A 282 5.19 -11.13 0.49
N PRO A 283 6.07 -11.18 1.51
CA PRO A 283 6.83 -12.37 1.86
C PRO A 283 5.98 -13.54 2.35
N GLU A 284 4.76 -13.30 2.83
CA GLU A 284 3.84 -14.35 3.28
C GLU A 284 2.86 -14.83 2.20
N CYS A 285 2.96 -14.32 0.96
CA CYS A 285 2.18 -14.84 -0.15
C CYS A 285 2.79 -16.13 -0.71
N THR A 286 1.95 -16.97 -1.31
CA THR A 286 2.36 -18.20 -1.98
C THR A 286 2.97 -17.88 -3.35
N PHE A 287 4.08 -18.51 -3.67
CA PHE A 287 4.81 -18.34 -4.92
C PHE A 287 4.46 -19.42 -5.95
N MET A 288 4.13 -19.02 -7.17
CA MET A 288 3.97 -19.91 -8.32
C MET A 288 5.00 -19.53 -9.40
N PRO A 289 6.13 -20.24 -9.52
CA PRO A 289 7.13 -20.00 -10.56
C PRO A 289 6.71 -20.60 -11.89
N VAL A 290 6.67 -19.79 -12.95
CA VAL A 290 6.37 -20.24 -14.32
C VAL A 290 7.50 -19.83 -15.23
N SER A 291 8.30 -20.81 -15.68
CA SER A 291 9.49 -20.56 -16.51
C SER A 291 9.15 -20.48 -17.99
N LEU A 292 9.54 -19.35 -18.59
CA LEU A 292 9.53 -19.12 -20.04
C LEU A 292 10.88 -19.45 -20.70
N GLY A 293 11.91 -19.78 -19.92
CA GLY A 293 13.28 -19.96 -20.40
C GLY A 293 13.94 -18.65 -20.83
N ALA A 294 15.12 -18.75 -21.45
CA ALA A 294 15.92 -17.58 -21.83
C ALA A 294 15.40 -16.83 -23.08
N ARG A 295 14.65 -17.50 -23.93
CA ARG A 295 14.09 -16.94 -25.18
C ARG A 295 12.69 -17.47 -25.42
N PHE A 296 11.74 -16.57 -25.51
CA PHE A 296 10.33 -16.92 -25.67
C PHE A 296 9.62 -15.95 -26.60
N GLY A 297 8.47 -16.36 -27.10
CA GLY A 297 7.56 -15.55 -27.90
C GLY A 297 6.19 -15.42 -27.24
N CYS A 298 5.28 -14.77 -27.94
CA CYS A 298 3.91 -14.52 -27.47
C CYS A 298 3.17 -15.80 -27.05
N LEU A 299 3.36 -16.92 -27.77
CA LEU A 299 2.70 -18.19 -27.45
C LEU A 299 3.14 -18.75 -26.09
N ALA A 300 4.44 -18.76 -25.82
CA ALA A 300 4.97 -19.22 -24.54
C ALA A 300 4.47 -18.34 -23.38
N MET A 301 4.42 -17.03 -23.61
CA MET A 301 3.90 -16.07 -22.62
C MET A 301 2.40 -16.30 -22.35
N LEU A 302 1.59 -16.50 -23.38
CA LEU A 302 0.18 -16.86 -23.24
C LEU A 302 -0.01 -18.18 -22.49
N GLN A 303 0.80 -19.21 -22.84
CA GLN A 303 0.76 -20.50 -22.17
C GLN A 303 1.08 -20.35 -20.67
N GLY A 304 2.13 -19.59 -20.31
CA GLY A 304 2.50 -19.36 -18.92
C GLY A 304 1.42 -18.60 -18.14
N LEU A 305 0.87 -17.54 -18.74
CA LEU A 305 -0.22 -16.78 -18.13
C LEU A 305 -1.46 -17.63 -17.90
N LEU A 306 -1.91 -18.38 -18.93
CA LEU A 306 -3.10 -19.22 -18.82
C LEU A 306 -2.89 -20.38 -17.85
N PHE A 307 -1.67 -20.94 -17.79
CA PHE A 307 -1.33 -21.93 -16.78
C PHE A 307 -1.51 -21.35 -15.38
N ALA A 308 -0.92 -20.18 -15.10
CA ALA A 308 -1.02 -19.53 -13.78
C ALA A 308 -2.49 -19.26 -13.38
N VAL A 309 -3.31 -18.75 -14.30
CA VAL A 309 -4.73 -18.49 -14.07
C VAL A 309 -5.48 -19.79 -13.75
N ASN A 310 -5.28 -20.84 -14.54
CA ASN A 310 -5.96 -22.11 -14.38
C ASN A 310 -5.52 -22.89 -13.12
N HIS A 311 -4.36 -22.55 -12.55
CA HIS A 311 -3.83 -23.16 -11.32
C HIS A 311 -3.99 -22.28 -10.09
N GLY A 312 -4.89 -21.28 -10.16
CA GLY A 312 -5.36 -20.55 -8.99
C GLY A 312 -4.50 -19.35 -8.58
N ALA A 313 -3.71 -18.78 -9.48
CA ALA A 313 -3.06 -17.50 -9.22
C ALA A 313 -4.09 -16.38 -9.08
N GLN A 314 -3.93 -15.52 -8.07
CA GLN A 314 -4.71 -14.28 -7.90
C GLN A 314 -3.98 -13.08 -8.47
N VAL A 315 -2.65 -13.16 -8.56
CA VAL A 315 -1.78 -12.13 -9.13
C VAL A 315 -0.82 -12.81 -10.09
N VAL A 316 -0.64 -12.23 -11.27
CA VAL A 316 0.36 -12.72 -12.22
C VAL A 316 1.30 -11.57 -12.57
N ASN A 317 2.58 -11.68 -12.21
CA ASN A 317 3.63 -10.77 -12.61
C ASN A 317 4.24 -11.22 -13.94
N ILE A 318 4.34 -10.31 -14.91
CA ILE A 318 5.01 -10.54 -16.19
C ILE A 318 6.01 -9.40 -16.42
N SER A 319 7.29 -9.70 -16.20
CA SER A 319 8.39 -8.75 -16.35
C SER A 319 9.01 -8.83 -17.76
N ALA A 320 8.16 -8.91 -18.78
CA ALA A 320 8.55 -9.05 -20.17
C ALA A 320 7.64 -8.27 -21.11
N GLY A 321 8.00 -8.19 -22.38
CA GLY A 321 7.21 -7.53 -23.42
C GLY A 321 7.82 -7.70 -24.81
N MET A 322 7.19 -7.06 -25.79
CA MET A 322 7.66 -7.02 -27.17
C MET A 322 8.92 -6.16 -27.28
N SER A 323 9.91 -6.63 -27.99
CA SER A 323 11.12 -5.85 -28.30
C SER A 323 10.88 -4.95 -29.52
N PHE A 324 11.34 -3.72 -29.45
CA PHE A 324 11.30 -2.75 -30.54
C PHE A 324 12.70 -2.36 -30.96
N ALA A 325 12.84 -1.94 -32.23
CA ALA A 325 14.12 -1.42 -32.72
C ALA A 325 14.44 -0.06 -32.06
N ASP A 326 15.72 0.19 -31.78
CA ASP A 326 16.21 1.40 -31.09
C ASP A 326 15.74 2.69 -31.76
N GLU A 327 15.56 2.71 -33.06
CA GLU A 327 15.09 3.86 -33.82
C GLU A 327 13.68 4.33 -33.45
N VAL A 328 12.83 3.43 -32.91
CA VAL A 328 11.45 3.75 -32.49
C VAL A 328 11.44 4.80 -31.38
N ALA A 329 12.42 4.77 -30.49
CA ALA A 329 12.57 5.77 -29.43
C ALA A 329 12.79 7.20 -29.95
N SER A 330 13.34 7.32 -31.17
CA SER A 330 13.54 8.62 -31.83
C SER A 330 12.30 9.14 -32.56
N TRP A 331 11.25 8.33 -32.71
CA TRP A 331 10.04 8.78 -33.39
C TRP A 331 9.24 9.75 -32.54
N PRO A 332 8.61 10.78 -33.17
CA PRO A 332 7.65 11.62 -32.46
C PRO A 332 6.57 10.78 -31.78
N VAL A 333 6.15 11.19 -30.59
CA VAL A 333 5.13 10.46 -29.81
C VAL A 333 3.84 10.26 -30.60
N ASP A 334 3.39 11.27 -31.37
CA ASP A 334 2.20 11.17 -32.22
C ASP A 334 2.32 10.04 -33.26
N ARG A 335 3.51 9.83 -33.81
CA ARG A 335 3.77 8.70 -34.72
C ARG A 335 3.68 7.35 -34.01
N GLN A 336 4.22 7.27 -32.80
CA GLN A 336 4.13 6.06 -31.99
C GLN A 336 2.68 5.73 -31.64
N ILE A 337 1.88 6.73 -31.29
CA ILE A 337 0.44 6.59 -31.01
C ILE A 337 -0.30 6.12 -32.27
N GLU A 338 -0.02 6.72 -33.42
CA GLU A 338 -0.68 6.34 -34.68
C GLU A 338 -0.33 4.90 -35.07
N MET A 339 0.92 4.49 -34.88
CA MET A 339 1.34 3.10 -35.07
C MET A 339 0.57 2.17 -34.11
N ALA A 340 0.49 2.48 -32.82
CA ALA A 340 -0.27 1.70 -31.85
C ALA A 340 -1.76 1.56 -32.22
N ARG A 341 -2.34 2.53 -32.92
CA ARG A 341 -3.74 2.48 -33.38
C ARG A 341 -3.97 1.59 -34.60
N ARG A 342 -2.96 1.36 -35.41
CA ARG A 342 -3.09 0.67 -36.70
C ARG A 342 -2.51 -0.71 -36.72
N GLU A 343 -1.46 -0.92 -35.96
CA GLU A 343 -0.69 -2.14 -36.00
C GLU A 343 -1.09 -3.12 -34.87
N LEU A 344 -0.87 -4.39 -35.08
CA LEU A 344 -1.05 -5.47 -34.11
C LEU A 344 -2.50 -5.62 -33.59
N LEU A 345 -3.51 -5.19 -34.34
CA LEU A 345 -4.91 -5.24 -33.89
C LEU A 345 -5.38 -6.68 -33.62
N ALA A 346 -4.99 -7.64 -34.45
CA ALA A 346 -5.34 -9.03 -34.22
C ALA A 346 -4.70 -9.61 -32.94
N GLN A 347 -3.49 -9.16 -32.59
CA GLN A 347 -2.87 -9.54 -31.33
C GLN A 347 -3.56 -8.85 -30.13
N GLU A 348 -3.98 -7.59 -30.30
CA GLU A 348 -4.76 -6.88 -29.30
C GLU A 348 -6.06 -7.61 -28.98
N ASP A 349 -6.78 -8.13 -29.98
CA ASP A 349 -8.00 -8.90 -29.78
C ASP A 349 -7.75 -10.21 -29.00
N VAL A 350 -6.65 -10.90 -29.26
CA VAL A 350 -6.25 -12.09 -28.49
C VAL A 350 -5.98 -11.74 -27.03
N TRP A 351 -5.18 -10.69 -26.78
CA TRP A 351 -4.87 -10.26 -25.43
C TRP A 351 -6.12 -9.80 -24.69
N LYS A 352 -7.01 -9.06 -25.36
CA LYS A 352 -8.28 -8.64 -24.77
C LYS A 352 -9.12 -9.82 -24.33
N TYR A 353 -9.26 -10.85 -25.16
CA TYR A 353 -9.97 -12.07 -24.78
C TYR A 353 -9.39 -12.73 -23.52
N VAL A 354 -8.05 -12.81 -23.45
CA VAL A 354 -7.35 -13.38 -22.29
C VAL A 354 -7.55 -12.51 -21.04
N PHE A 355 -7.48 -11.18 -21.19
CA PHE A 355 -7.68 -10.28 -20.05
C PHE A 355 -9.11 -10.27 -19.52
N ASP A 356 -10.09 -10.33 -20.41
CA ASP A 356 -11.50 -10.47 -20.04
C ASP A 356 -11.74 -11.78 -19.26
N MET A 357 -11.04 -12.85 -19.63
CA MET A 357 -11.05 -14.11 -18.89
C MET A 357 -10.41 -13.96 -17.51
N CYS A 358 -9.23 -13.35 -17.42
CA CYS A 358 -8.55 -13.11 -16.15
C CYS A 358 -9.40 -12.26 -15.19
N ASP A 359 -10.05 -11.22 -15.71
CA ASP A 359 -10.92 -10.36 -14.92
C ASP A 359 -12.16 -11.13 -14.39
N LYS A 360 -12.70 -12.02 -15.19
CA LYS A 360 -13.78 -12.92 -14.77
C LYS A 360 -13.40 -13.77 -13.55
N TYR A 361 -12.13 -14.23 -13.49
CA TYR A 361 -11.60 -15.00 -12.37
C TYR A 361 -10.98 -14.14 -11.27
N ARG A 362 -11.10 -12.81 -11.36
CA ARG A 362 -10.50 -11.85 -10.40
C ARG A 362 -8.98 -11.96 -10.31
N VAL A 363 -8.34 -12.41 -11.38
CA VAL A 363 -6.87 -12.46 -11.48
C VAL A 363 -6.36 -11.11 -11.96
N THR A 364 -5.46 -10.52 -11.19
CA THR A 364 -4.81 -9.24 -11.54
C THR A 364 -3.49 -9.49 -12.23
N ILE A 365 -3.36 -9.01 -13.47
CA ILE A 365 -2.11 -9.10 -14.23
C ILE A 365 -1.31 -7.81 -14.05
N VAL A 366 -0.05 -7.96 -13.71
CA VAL A 366 0.91 -6.86 -13.53
C VAL A 366 2.02 -6.99 -14.57
N TRP A 367 2.15 -5.99 -15.44
CA TRP A 367 3.12 -5.94 -16.53
C TRP A 367 4.20 -4.90 -16.29
N ALA A 368 5.45 -5.24 -16.62
CA ALA A 368 6.47 -4.24 -16.85
C ALA A 368 6.11 -3.36 -18.07
N ALA A 369 6.25 -2.04 -17.98
CA ALA A 369 5.88 -1.14 -19.09
C ALA A 369 6.81 -1.26 -20.30
N GLY A 370 8.07 -1.67 -20.11
CA GLY A 370 9.14 -1.75 -21.10
C GLY A 370 10.25 -0.72 -20.87
N ASN A 371 11.38 -0.90 -21.56
CA ASN A 371 12.64 -0.20 -21.25
C ASN A 371 13.23 0.59 -22.43
N GLU A 372 12.45 0.87 -23.45
CA GLU A 372 12.90 1.52 -24.68
C GLU A 372 12.63 3.04 -24.71
N ASN A 373 12.06 3.59 -23.62
CA ASN A 373 11.59 4.98 -23.55
C ASN A 373 10.62 5.34 -24.69
N ILE A 374 9.68 4.45 -24.98
CA ILE A 374 8.64 4.61 -26.00
C ILE A 374 7.24 4.56 -25.38
N PHE A 375 6.23 4.79 -26.23
CA PHE A 375 4.84 4.68 -25.84
C PHE A 375 4.46 3.23 -25.51
N THR A 376 4.06 2.95 -24.27
CA THR A 376 3.81 1.60 -23.75
C THR A 376 2.83 0.80 -24.60
N ALA A 377 1.77 1.45 -25.14
CA ALA A 377 0.77 0.76 -25.96
C ALA A 377 1.23 0.40 -27.37
N LEU A 378 2.48 0.63 -27.75
CA LEU A 378 3.06 0.00 -28.96
C LEU A 378 3.04 -1.52 -28.83
N ASP A 379 3.27 -2.04 -27.64
CA ASP A 379 3.09 -3.46 -27.33
C ASP A 379 1.60 -3.78 -27.17
N ALA A 380 1.07 -4.65 -28.01
CA ALA A 380 -0.34 -5.06 -28.00
C ALA A 380 -0.76 -5.70 -26.67
N SER A 381 0.13 -6.40 -25.97
CA SER A 381 -0.12 -7.00 -24.67
C SER A 381 -0.33 -5.98 -23.56
N LYS A 382 0.05 -4.73 -23.77
CA LYS A 382 -0.08 -3.62 -22.80
C LYS A 382 -1.33 -2.76 -23.03
N ARG A 383 -2.18 -3.09 -23.99
CA ARG A 383 -3.36 -2.29 -24.34
C ARG A 383 -4.61 -2.61 -23.52
N GLY A 384 -4.57 -3.67 -22.71
CA GLY A 384 -5.70 -4.09 -21.87
C GLY A 384 -6.05 -3.08 -20.79
N GLN A 385 -7.34 -2.85 -20.57
CA GLN A 385 -7.84 -1.97 -19.50
C GLN A 385 -7.73 -2.64 -18.13
N ASN A 386 -7.99 -3.95 -18.08
CA ASN A 386 -8.04 -4.75 -16.85
C ASN A 386 -6.66 -5.34 -16.50
N THR A 387 -5.59 -4.56 -16.71
CA THR A 387 -4.22 -4.94 -16.36
C THR A 387 -3.46 -3.75 -15.81
N ILE A 388 -2.47 -4.00 -14.96
CA ILE A 388 -1.62 -2.97 -14.38
C ILE A 388 -0.30 -2.90 -15.15
N LYS A 389 0.00 -1.78 -15.77
CA LYS A 389 1.27 -1.50 -16.45
C LYS A 389 2.13 -0.61 -15.56
N VAL A 390 3.34 -1.06 -15.25
CA VAL A 390 4.20 -0.45 -14.25
C VAL A 390 5.39 0.23 -14.91
N SER A 391 5.45 1.55 -14.80
CA SER A 391 6.62 2.35 -15.20
C SER A 391 7.65 2.43 -14.06
N SER A 392 8.90 2.72 -14.42
CA SER A 392 10.02 2.81 -13.48
C SER A 392 10.30 4.26 -13.06
N VAL A 393 10.58 4.44 -11.77
CA VAL A 393 11.16 5.66 -11.21
C VAL A 393 12.50 5.38 -10.55
N ASP A 394 13.34 6.44 -10.45
CA ASP A 394 14.58 6.46 -9.68
C ASP A 394 14.34 6.89 -8.22
N SER A 395 15.40 6.93 -7.42
CA SER A 395 15.36 7.34 -6.01
C SER A 395 14.97 8.81 -5.78
N ASN A 396 14.97 9.65 -6.81
CA ASN A 396 14.46 11.01 -6.78
C ASN A 396 12.98 11.09 -7.18
N PHE A 397 12.32 9.94 -7.38
CA PHE A 397 10.95 9.83 -7.88
C PHE A 397 10.76 10.45 -9.27
N SER A 398 11.82 10.50 -10.07
CA SER A 398 11.76 10.87 -11.47
C SER A 398 11.56 9.64 -12.33
N LYS A 399 10.85 9.79 -13.47
CA LYS A 399 10.75 8.70 -14.45
C LYS A 399 12.15 8.25 -14.86
N SER A 400 12.46 6.96 -14.74
CA SER A 400 13.73 6.40 -15.23
C SER A 400 13.89 6.66 -16.73
N SER A 401 15.10 7.00 -17.17
CA SER A 401 15.35 7.41 -18.56
C SER A 401 14.94 6.38 -19.59
N PHE A 402 15.03 5.10 -19.24
CA PHE A 402 14.66 3.97 -20.08
C PHE A 402 13.16 3.65 -20.05
N SER A 403 12.43 4.02 -18.98
CA SER A 403 11.05 3.57 -18.77
C SER A 403 10.12 3.98 -19.90
N ASN A 404 9.36 3.02 -20.42
CA ASN A 404 8.25 3.31 -21.31
C ASN A 404 7.17 4.12 -20.57
N PHE A 405 6.36 4.83 -21.32
CA PHE A 405 5.43 5.82 -20.81
C PHE A 405 4.13 5.82 -21.63
N GLY A 406 3.14 6.51 -21.13
CA GLY A 406 1.88 6.75 -21.80
C GLY A 406 0.83 7.07 -20.77
N ASN A 407 0.02 8.06 -21.04
CA ASN A 407 -1.17 8.38 -20.26
C ASN A 407 -2.05 9.29 -21.08
N PHE A 408 -3.04 8.71 -21.76
CA PHE A 408 -4.00 9.48 -22.56
C PHE A 408 -5.35 9.52 -21.84
N PRO A 409 -5.63 10.60 -21.10
CA PRO A 409 -6.87 10.75 -20.33
C PRO A 409 -8.14 10.57 -21.14
N GLU A 410 -8.05 10.87 -22.45
CA GLU A 410 -9.20 10.85 -23.38
C GLU A 410 -9.75 9.44 -23.62
N ARG A 411 -8.95 8.40 -23.37
CA ARG A 411 -9.31 7.00 -23.68
C ARG A 411 -9.77 6.17 -22.49
N ARG A 412 -9.64 6.66 -21.26
CA ARG A 412 -9.80 5.88 -20.03
C ARG A 412 -8.89 4.64 -19.95
N ILE A 413 -7.86 4.57 -20.80
CA ILE A 413 -6.84 3.51 -20.80
C ILE A 413 -5.58 4.13 -20.20
N TYR A 414 -5.10 3.54 -19.12
CA TYR A 414 -3.84 3.95 -18.52
C TYR A 414 -2.73 3.06 -19.08
N GLU A 415 -2.02 3.54 -20.07
CA GLU A 415 -0.88 2.84 -20.67
C GLU A 415 0.33 2.78 -19.74
N SER A 416 0.40 3.70 -18.75
CA SER A 416 1.22 3.59 -17.55
C SER A 416 0.30 3.73 -16.37
N THR A 417 -0.13 2.60 -15.80
CA THR A 417 -1.18 2.60 -14.77
C THR A 417 -0.67 3.20 -13.46
N VAL A 418 0.48 2.72 -13.01
CA VAL A 418 1.20 3.17 -11.82
C VAL A 418 2.70 3.14 -12.08
N SER A 419 3.48 3.61 -11.13
CA SER A 419 4.94 3.52 -11.16
C SER A 419 5.46 2.94 -9.85
N ALA A 420 6.65 2.36 -9.92
CA ALA A 420 7.39 1.87 -8.76
C ALA A 420 8.90 2.04 -8.97
N PRO A 421 9.74 1.93 -7.92
CA PRO A 421 11.18 1.86 -8.05
C PRO A 421 11.64 0.81 -9.07
N GLY A 422 12.58 1.16 -9.93
CA GLY A 422 13.12 0.22 -10.94
C GLY A 422 14.47 0.66 -11.49
N ALA A 423 15.09 1.71 -10.91
CA ALA A 423 16.45 2.12 -11.24
C ALA A 423 17.35 1.91 -10.02
N LYS A 424 18.41 1.12 -10.19
CA LYS A 424 19.32 0.71 -9.11
C LYS A 424 18.60 0.04 -7.94
N VAL A 425 17.67 -0.84 -8.26
CA VAL A 425 17.03 -1.72 -7.27
C VAL A 425 17.90 -2.95 -7.09
N TYR A 426 18.03 -3.43 -5.87
CA TYR A 426 18.78 -4.66 -5.59
C TYR A 426 17.87 -5.87 -5.66
N GLY A 427 18.31 -6.90 -6.36
CA GLY A 427 17.65 -8.21 -6.46
C GLY A 427 18.64 -9.33 -6.20
N GLU A 428 18.18 -10.40 -5.55
CA GLU A 428 18.97 -11.58 -5.24
C GLU A 428 19.30 -12.39 -6.50
N LEU A 429 20.57 -12.79 -6.60
CA LEU A 429 21.08 -13.63 -7.67
C LEU A 429 20.89 -15.13 -7.35
N PRO A 430 20.75 -15.99 -8.37
CA PRO A 430 20.86 -17.43 -8.17
C PRO A 430 22.19 -17.80 -7.50
N GLY A 431 22.14 -18.67 -6.51
CA GLY A 431 23.31 -19.07 -5.72
C GLY A 431 23.67 -18.10 -4.59
N GLY A 432 22.94 -17.03 -4.41
CA GLY A 432 23.10 -16.02 -3.35
C GLY A 432 23.86 -14.78 -3.79
N GLY A 433 23.78 -13.73 -2.97
CA GLY A 433 24.29 -12.40 -3.25
C GLY A 433 23.33 -11.55 -4.08
N ALA A 434 23.50 -10.24 -4.04
CA ALA A 434 22.60 -9.29 -4.68
C ALA A 434 23.32 -8.38 -5.68
N ALA A 435 22.61 -7.95 -6.72
CA ALA A 435 23.10 -6.98 -7.69
C ALA A 435 22.11 -5.82 -7.88
N ALA A 436 22.68 -4.62 -8.09
CA ALA A 436 21.88 -3.46 -8.48
C ALA A 436 21.48 -3.58 -9.96
N VAL A 437 20.20 -3.41 -10.24
CA VAL A 437 19.61 -3.59 -11.57
C VAL A 437 18.72 -2.43 -11.96
N ASP A 438 18.58 -2.24 -13.27
CA ASP A 438 17.73 -1.22 -13.89
C ASP A 438 16.68 -1.91 -14.79
N GLY A 439 15.43 -1.53 -14.66
CA GLY A 439 14.36 -2.02 -15.55
C GLY A 439 12.97 -1.89 -14.95
N THR A 440 11.97 -1.67 -15.79
CA THR A 440 10.56 -1.82 -15.41
C THR A 440 10.22 -3.25 -15.01
N SER A 441 11.06 -4.20 -15.39
CA SER A 441 11.02 -5.61 -14.96
C SER A 441 11.17 -5.78 -13.45
N PHE A 442 11.82 -4.82 -12.77
CA PHE A 442 12.00 -4.81 -11.32
C PHE A 442 10.97 -3.92 -10.62
N SER A 443 10.34 -2.98 -11.35
CA SER A 443 9.19 -2.21 -10.85
C SER A 443 7.91 -3.05 -10.78
N ALA A 444 7.69 -3.92 -11.75
CA ALA A 444 6.49 -4.75 -11.84
C ALA A 444 6.32 -5.69 -10.62
N PRO A 445 7.34 -6.45 -10.16
CA PRO A 445 7.19 -7.33 -9.01
C PRO A 445 6.91 -6.59 -7.70
N ILE A 446 7.43 -5.37 -7.52
CA ILE A 446 7.08 -4.50 -6.38
C ILE A 446 5.56 -4.24 -6.38
N VAL A 447 4.98 -3.96 -7.54
CA VAL A 447 3.52 -3.77 -7.66
C VAL A 447 2.76 -5.08 -7.55
N ALA A 448 3.31 -6.20 -8.06
CA ALA A 448 2.68 -7.51 -7.90
C ALA A 448 2.60 -7.92 -6.42
N GLY A 449 3.67 -7.69 -5.65
CA GLY A 449 3.64 -7.84 -4.19
C GLY A 449 2.62 -6.91 -3.53
N ALA A 450 2.54 -5.64 -3.95
CA ALA A 450 1.52 -4.70 -3.47
C ALA A 450 0.08 -5.22 -3.69
N VAL A 451 -0.19 -5.77 -4.87
CA VAL A 451 -1.47 -6.42 -5.18
C VAL A 451 -1.68 -7.66 -4.31
N GLY A 452 -0.61 -8.42 -4.04
CA GLY A 452 -0.64 -9.54 -3.10
C GLY A 452 -1.07 -9.11 -1.69
N LEU A 453 -0.48 -8.03 -1.15
CA LEU A 453 -0.88 -7.44 0.13
C LEU A 453 -2.35 -6.98 0.12
N ILE A 454 -2.78 -6.28 -0.93
CA ILE A 454 -4.18 -5.81 -1.07
C ILE A 454 -5.13 -7.00 -1.09
N LYS A 455 -4.85 -8.03 -1.89
CA LYS A 455 -5.68 -9.23 -1.98
C LYS A 455 -5.65 -10.07 -0.70
N SER A 456 -4.61 -9.97 0.10
CA SER A 456 -4.56 -10.64 1.41
C SER A 456 -5.54 -10.03 2.42
N LEU A 457 -5.95 -8.77 2.21
CA LEU A 457 -6.99 -8.09 2.99
C LEU A 457 -8.38 -8.30 2.38
N ASP A 458 -8.50 -8.19 1.06
CA ASP A 458 -9.75 -8.43 0.34
C ASP A 458 -9.49 -9.07 -1.04
N ILE A 459 -9.58 -10.38 -1.08
CA ILE A 459 -9.33 -11.19 -2.29
C ILE A 459 -10.35 -10.94 -3.40
N SER A 460 -11.50 -10.38 -3.08
CA SER A 460 -12.61 -10.15 -4.02
C SER A 460 -12.44 -8.91 -4.88
N LEU A 461 -11.48 -8.04 -4.56
CA LEU A 461 -11.25 -6.82 -5.32
C LEU A 461 -10.91 -7.13 -6.78
N SER A 462 -11.63 -6.47 -7.69
CA SER A 462 -11.34 -6.49 -9.11
C SER A 462 -10.06 -5.73 -9.43
N THR A 463 -9.49 -5.97 -10.61
CA THR A 463 -8.33 -5.21 -11.08
C THR A 463 -8.63 -3.71 -11.16
N GLU A 464 -9.84 -3.32 -11.58
CA GLU A 464 -10.27 -1.91 -11.65
C GLU A 464 -10.25 -1.26 -10.25
N GLU A 465 -10.84 -1.91 -9.24
CA GLU A 465 -10.84 -1.42 -7.86
C GLU A 465 -9.41 -1.31 -7.30
N ILE A 466 -8.55 -2.29 -7.56
CA ILE A 466 -7.14 -2.26 -7.15
C ILE A 466 -6.40 -1.09 -7.82
N VAL A 467 -6.63 -0.87 -9.12
CA VAL A 467 -6.06 0.27 -9.85
C VAL A 467 -6.51 1.59 -9.23
N ASP A 468 -7.79 1.73 -8.91
CA ASP A 468 -8.32 2.94 -8.26
C ASP A 468 -7.73 3.18 -6.87
N ILE A 469 -7.52 2.11 -6.09
CA ILE A 469 -6.84 2.18 -4.81
C ILE A 469 -5.40 2.66 -5.00
N LEU A 470 -4.61 1.96 -5.79
CA LEU A 470 -3.19 2.28 -6.00
C LEU A 470 -2.96 3.67 -6.59
N ARG A 471 -3.83 4.10 -7.53
CA ARG A 471 -3.70 5.42 -8.17
C ARG A 471 -4.12 6.56 -7.25
N SER A 472 -5.21 6.40 -6.50
CA SER A 472 -5.73 7.47 -5.63
C SER A 472 -4.90 7.68 -4.36
N THR A 473 -4.15 6.68 -3.94
CA THR A 473 -3.26 6.74 -2.76
C THR A 473 -1.80 6.95 -3.12
N GLY A 474 -1.47 6.81 -4.42
CA GLY A 474 -0.11 6.92 -4.90
C GLY A 474 0.46 8.35 -4.86
N ARG A 475 1.79 8.44 -4.74
CA ARG A 475 2.51 9.70 -4.80
C ARG A 475 2.58 10.20 -6.24
N VAL A 476 2.06 11.40 -6.48
CA VAL A 476 2.09 12.02 -7.81
C VAL A 476 3.53 12.37 -8.18
N VAL A 477 3.95 11.96 -9.37
CA VAL A 477 5.27 12.30 -9.92
C VAL A 477 5.24 13.74 -10.45
N ALA A 478 6.11 14.58 -9.93
CA ALA A 478 6.11 16.04 -10.20
C ALA A 478 6.62 16.42 -11.60
N THR A 479 6.98 15.45 -12.44
CA THR A 479 7.53 15.70 -13.77
C THR A 479 6.42 15.77 -14.83
N ARG A 480 6.69 16.43 -15.96
CA ARG A 480 5.85 16.38 -17.17
C ARG A 480 5.76 14.96 -17.78
N SER A 481 6.16 13.95 -17.02
CA SER A 481 6.17 12.56 -17.44
C SER A 481 4.75 12.02 -17.48
N THR A 482 4.43 11.35 -18.56
CA THR A 482 3.15 10.67 -18.78
C THR A 482 3.20 9.26 -18.17
N ILE A 483 3.58 9.16 -16.88
CA ILE A 483 3.56 7.90 -16.11
C ILE A 483 2.58 8.00 -14.95
N GLY A 484 2.10 6.87 -14.47
CA GLY A 484 1.19 6.80 -13.34
C GLY A 484 1.88 7.21 -12.01
N PRO A 485 1.12 7.41 -10.94
CA PRO A 485 1.68 7.74 -9.63
C PRO A 485 2.53 6.59 -9.08
N VAL A 486 3.51 6.92 -8.24
CA VAL A 486 4.29 5.91 -7.51
C VAL A 486 3.42 5.32 -6.41
N ILE A 487 3.31 4.01 -6.36
CA ILE A 487 2.50 3.33 -5.36
C ILE A 487 2.96 3.66 -3.94
N GLN A 488 2.00 3.71 -3.02
CA GLN A 488 2.23 3.90 -1.59
C GLN A 488 1.46 2.83 -0.84
N LEU A 489 2.16 1.85 -0.27
CA LEU A 489 1.54 0.62 0.25
C LEU A 489 0.67 0.90 1.47
N ARG A 490 1.20 1.62 2.48
CA ARG A 490 0.43 1.89 3.69
C ARG A 490 -0.89 2.62 3.41
N PRO A 491 -0.94 3.74 2.66
CA PRO A 491 -2.20 4.40 2.31
C PRO A 491 -3.13 3.51 1.46
N ALA A 492 -2.58 2.63 0.61
CA ALA A 492 -3.38 1.71 -0.18
C ALA A 492 -4.08 0.66 0.70
N LEU A 493 -3.36 0.08 1.65
CA LEU A 493 -3.92 -0.88 2.60
C LEU A 493 -4.92 -0.23 3.55
N ASP A 494 -4.62 0.96 4.06
CA ASP A 494 -5.56 1.74 4.88
C ASP A 494 -6.88 1.96 4.13
N LYS A 495 -6.81 2.32 2.84
CA LYS A 495 -8.00 2.50 2.01
C LYS A 495 -8.82 1.22 1.83
N VAL A 496 -8.16 0.05 1.72
CA VAL A 496 -8.86 -1.24 1.71
C VAL A 496 -9.56 -1.48 3.04
N ILE A 497 -8.84 -1.25 4.15
CA ILE A 497 -9.36 -1.45 5.50
C ILE A 497 -10.50 -0.48 5.81
N ASP A 498 -10.41 0.77 5.38
CA ASP A 498 -11.46 1.78 5.56
C ASP A 498 -12.72 1.47 4.76
N GLY A 499 -12.63 0.61 3.75
CA GLY A 499 -13.78 0.01 3.08
C GLY A 499 -14.60 -0.95 3.97
N PHE A 500 -14.01 -1.44 5.08
CA PHE A 500 -14.72 -2.25 6.08
C PHE A 500 -15.25 -1.33 7.17
N LEU A 501 -16.56 -1.26 7.31
CA LEU A 501 -17.20 -0.38 8.31
C LEU A 501 -16.98 -0.93 9.73
N PRO A 502 -16.64 -0.07 10.72
CA PRO A 502 -16.39 -0.49 12.09
C PRO A 502 -17.70 -0.62 12.87
N PHE A 503 -18.47 -1.69 12.64
CA PHE A 503 -19.69 -1.94 13.38
C PHE A 503 -19.46 -2.94 14.52
N ALA A 504 -20.02 -2.65 15.69
CA ALA A 504 -19.99 -3.55 16.83
C ALA A 504 -20.93 -4.75 16.62
N THR A 505 -22.05 -4.54 15.89
CA THR A 505 -23.00 -5.58 15.51
C THR A 505 -23.47 -5.36 14.08
N PHE A 506 -23.97 -6.41 13.43
CA PHE A 506 -24.55 -6.30 12.09
C PHE A 506 -25.85 -5.49 12.06
N LYS A 507 -26.46 -5.28 13.21
CA LYS A 507 -27.64 -4.43 13.36
C LYS A 507 -27.28 -2.95 13.09
N ASP A 508 -26.10 -2.53 13.45
CA ASP A 508 -25.61 -1.17 13.18
C ASP A 508 -25.44 -0.94 11.68
N VAL A 509 -25.07 -1.98 10.94
CA VAL A 509 -25.01 -1.97 9.47
C VAL A 509 -26.37 -1.70 8.84
N LEU A 510 -27.44 -2.29 9.38
CA LEU A 510 -28.80 -2.12 8.85
C LEU A 510 -29.33 -0.69 9.03
N ASN A 511 -28.75 0.07 9.96
CA ASN A 511 -29.13 1.44 10.28
C ASN A 511 -28.20 2.47 9.62
N HIS A 512 -27.24 2.03 8.82
CA HIS A 512 -26.29 2.91 8.16
C HIS A 512 -26.93 3.68 6.97
N VAL A 513 -26.20 4.68 6.47
CA VAL A 513 -26.70 5.63 5.45
C VAL A 513 -27.22 4.89 4.20
N PRO A 514 -28.38 5.26 3.65
CA PRO A 514 -28.92 4.64 2.45
C PRO A 514 -27.96 4.74 1.26
N GLY A 515 -27.66 3.59 0.65
CA GLY A 515 -26.75 3.47 -0.50
C GLY A 515 -25.39 2.90 -0.16
N ASP A 516 -24.99 2.88 1.10
CA ASP A 516 -23.74 2.27 1.52
C ASP A 516 -23.81 0.74 1.50
N SER A 517 -22.67 0.13 1.28
CA SER A 517 -22.49 -1.32 1.30
C SER A 517 -21.29 -1.69 2.17
N ILE A 518 -21.36 -2.87 2.76
CA ILE A 518 -20.26 -3.44 3.53
C ILE A 518 -19.76 -4.65 2.77
N ARG A 519 -18.46 -4.71 2.61
CA ARG A 519 -17.80 -5.80 1.93
C ARG A 519 -17.12 -6.71 2.96
N TYR A 520 -17.40 -8.00 2.88
CA TYR A 520 -16.69 -9.03 3.60
C TYR A 520 -16.09 -10.00 2.60
N ALA A 521 -14.81 -10.29 2.76
CA ALA A 521 -14.12 -11.31 2.00
C ALA A 521 -13.59 -12.39 2.94
N THR A 522 -13.74 -13.64 2.55
CA THR A 522 -13.18 -14.77 3.28
C THR A 522 -12.80 -15.88 2.30
N THR A 523 -11.76 -16.63 2.67
CA THR A 523 -11.37 -17.84 1.96
C THR A 523 -11.68 -19.04 2.83
N LEU A 524 -12.41 -19.98 2.29
CA LEU A 524 -12.68 -21.25 2.95
C LEU A 524 -11.71 -22.30 2.41
N MET A 525 -10.99 -22.95 3.33
CA MET A 525 -10.13 -24.08 2.99
C MET A 525 -10.74 -25.37 3.49
N ARG A 526 -10.80 -26.35 2.60
CA ARG A 526 -11.04 -27.73 3.02
C ARG A 526 -9.69 -28.35 3.36
N PRO A 527 -9.43 -28.76 4.62
CA PRO A 527 -8.24 -29.52 4.94
C PRO A 527 -8.28 -30.83 4.14
N LEU A 528 -7.24 -31.08 3.35
CA LEU A 528 -6.99 -32.42 2.80
C LEU A 528 -6.83 -33.37 3.97
N ARG A 529 -7.71 -34.35 4.09
CA ARG A 529 -7.30 -35.60 4.73
C ARG A 529 -6.33 -36.24 3.74
N LEU A 530 -5.05 -36.19 4.07
CA LEU A 530 -4.03 -37.01 3.43
C LEU A 530 -4.48 -38.46 3.56
N GLN A 531 -5.14 -39.00 2.53
CA GLN A 531 -5.16 -40.43 2.32
C GLN A 531 -3.75 -40.76 1.83
N ALA A 532 -3.10 -41.69 2.49
CA ALA A 532 -1.71 -42.06 2.28
C ALA A 532 -1.36 -42.57 0.86
N ASP A 533 -2.34 -42.62 -0.04
CA ASP A 533 -2.23 -43.16 -1.39
C ASP A 533 -2.62 -42.15 -2.48
N ALA A 534 -2.79 -40.87 -2.15
CA ALA A 534 -3.13 -39.88 -3.18
C ALA A 534 -1.83 -39.24 -3.71
N ASP A 535 -1.69 -39.33 -5.02
CA ASP A 535 -0.70 -38.59 -5.80
C ASP A 535 -0.63 -37.12 -5.31
N SER A 536 0.54 -36.70 -4.84
CA SER A 536 0.76 -35.48 -4.07
C SER A 536 0.57 -34.16 -4.83
N THR A 537 -0.03 -34.20 -6.00
CA THR A 537 -0.20 -33.07 -6.93
C THR A 537 -1.57 -32.38 -6.85
N VAL A 538 -2.50 -32.88 -6.04
CA VAL A 538 -3.83 -32.25 -5.92
C VAL A 538 -3.86 -31.27 -4.77
N LEU A 539 -3.88 -29.98 -5.10
CA LEU A 539 -4.10 -28.90 -4.11
C LEU A 539 -5.43 -29.10 -3.35
N PRO A 540 -5.44 -28.68 -2.07
CA PRO A 540 -6.70 -28.60 -1.34
C PRO A 540 -7.66 -27.66 -2.05
N PRO A 541 -8.98 -28.00 -2.11
CA PRO A 541 -9.96 -27.10 -2.66
C PRO A 541 -9.97 -25.81 -1.84
N LEU A 542 -9.59 -24.71 -2.48
CA LEU A 542 -9.73 -23.36 -1.97
C LEU A 542 -11.04 -22.81 -2.48
N VAL A 543 -11.88 -22.39 -1.57
CA VAL A 543 -13.14 -21.72 -1.87
C VAL A 543 -13.01 -20.27 -1.42
N GLN A 544 -13.15 -19.37 -2.37
CA GLN A 544 -13.14 -17.94 -2.10
C GLN A 544 -14.57 -17.43 -2.08
N LEU A 545 -14.94 -16.75 -1.02
CA LEU A 545 -16.25 -16.12 -0.82
C LEU A 545 -16.05 -14.63 -0.58
N SER A 546 -16.78 -13.83 -1.34
CA SER A 546 -16.86 -12.40 -1.12
C SER A 546 -18.31 -11.97 -1.05
N PHE A 547 -18.65 -11.19 -0.05
CA PHE A 547 -20.00 -10.70 0.21
C PHE A 547 -20.02 -9.19 0.19
N VAL A 548 -21.04 -8.63 -0.47
CA VAL A 548 -21.37 -7.21 -0.40
C VAL A 548 -22.76 -7.11 0.22
N PHE A 549 -22.86 -6.55 1.41
CA PHE A 549 -24.09 -6.33 2.13
C PHE A 549 -24.53 -4.87 1.96
N LYS A 550 -25.77 -4.68 1.50
CA LYS A 550 -26.41 -3.38 1.38
C LYS A 550 -27.35 -3.18 2.55
N ASN A 551 -27.59 -1.94 2.96
CA ASN A 551 -28.40 -1.59 4.12
C ASN A 551 -29.89 -1.98 4.05
N ASN A 552 -30.38 -2.46 2.92
CA ASN A 552 -31.79 -2.85 2.69
C ASN A 552 -32.06 -4.36 2.86
N GLY A 553 -31.15 -5.10 3.50
CA GLY A 553 -31.26 -6.54 3.67
C GLY A 553 -31.00 -7.35 2.40
N ARG A 554 -30.45 -6.70 1.38
CA ARG A 554 -30.01 -7.31 0.12
C ARG A 554 -28.50 -7.23 -0.01
N GLY A 555 -27.96 -8.09 -0.85
CA GLY A 555 -26.52 -8.07 -1.14
C GLY A 555 -26.20 -8.93 -2.34
N SER A 556 -24.92 -9.10 -2.57
CA SER A 556 -24.40 -10.02 -3.58
C SER A 556 -23.29 -10.87 -2.99
N VAL A 557 -23.07 -12.03 -3.58
CA VAL A 557 -21.98 -12.93 -3.23
C VAL A 557 -21.25 -13.35 -4.49
N TYR A 558 -19.96 -13.41 -4.38
CA TYR A 558 -19.07 -14.01 -5.36
C TYR A 558 -18.43 -15.25 -4.74
N TYR A 559 -18.52 -16.37 -5.44
CA TYR A 559 -17.97 -17.65 -5.04
C TYR A 559 -17.10 -18.19 -6.16
N THR A 560 -15.89 -18.61 -5.86
CA THR A 560 -15.05 -19.36 -6.78
C THR A 560 -14.31 -20.47 -6.05
N SER A 561 -13.99 -21.52 -6.77
CA SER A 561 -13.21 -22.66 -6.26
C SER A 561 -12.03 -22.91 -7.19
N ASN A 562 -10.87 -23.25 -6.63
CA ASN A 562 -9.72 -23.67 -7.42
C ASN A 562 -9.93 -25.04 -8.12
N LEU A 563 -10.97 -25.82 -7.71
CA LEU A 563 -11.33 -27.06 -8.38
C LEU A 563 -12.23 -26.83 -9.59
N ASP A 564 -12.93 -25.71 -9.65
CA ASP A 564 -13.78 -25.30 -10.77
C ASP A 564 -13.68 -23.78 -10.96
N PRO A 565 -12.51 -23.30 -11.38
CA PRO A 565 -12.30 -21.87 -11.57
C PRO A 565 -13.05 -21.33 -12.80
N GLU A 566 -13.48 -22.20 -13.70
CA GLU A 566 -14.19 -21.81 -14.92
C GLU A 566 -15.64 -21.40 -14.68
N HIS A 567 -16.22 -21.78 -13.53
CA HIS A 567 -17.60 -21.50 -13.20
C HIS A 567 -17.76 -20.77 -11.86
N PRO A 568 -17.29 -19.50 -11.78
CA PRO A 568 -17.55 -18.70 -10.59
C PRO A 568 -19.06 -18.46 -10.44
N TRP A 569 -19.57 -18.67 -9.25
CA TRP A 569 -20.95 -18.36 -8.96
C TRP A 569 -21.07 -16.92 -8.45
N VAL A 570 -21.92 -16.14 -9.09
CA VAL A 570 -22.23 -14.77 -8.67
C VAL A 570 -23.75 -14.66 -8.55
N GLY A 571 -24.22 -14.21 -7.40
CA GLY A 571 -25.66 -14.11 -7.23
C GLY A 571 -26.10 -13.10 -6.18
N ASP A 572 -27.38 -12.74 -6.29
CA ASP A 572 -28.02 -11.86 -5.33
C ASP A 572 -28.46 -12.64 -4.10
N ILE A 573 -28.21 -12.07 -2.94
CA ILE A 573 -28.58 -12.62 -1.64
C ILE A 573 -29.56 -11.71 -0.91
N THR A 574 -30.27 -12.31 0.04
CA THR A 574 -30.98 -11.59 1.10
C THR A 574 -30.38 -11.99 2.44
N TYR A 575 -30.33 -11.07 3.37
CA TYR A 575 -29.81 -11.33 4.69
C TYR A 575 -30.70 -10.70 5.77
N SER A 576 -30.60 -11.27 6.96
CA SER A 576 -31.17 -10.73 8.18
C SER A 576 -30.13 -10.83 9.29
N ALA A 577 -30.12 -9.86 10.20
CA ALA A 577 -29.21 -9.84 11.33
C ALA A 577 -29.94 -10.00 12.64
N ASP A 578 -29.34 -10.76 13.57
CA ASP A 578 -29.78 -10.95 14.93
C ASP A 578 -28.55 -10.94 15.85
N GLY A 579 -28.28 -9.80 16.47
CA GLY A 579 -27.09 -9.58 17.26
C GLY A 579 -25.81 -9.68 16.38
N ASP A 580 -24.94 -10.60 16.75
CA ASP A 580 -23.69 -10.91 16.05
C ASP A 580 -23.84 -11.94 14.92
N LYS A 581 -25.06 -12.42 14.68
CA LYS A 581 -25.35 -13.43 13.66
C LYS A 581 -26.04 -12.83 12.46
N VAL A 582 -25.59 -13.23 11.27
CA VAL A 582 -26.16 -12.85 9.99
C VAL A 582 -26.59 -14.10 9.26
N ILE A 583 -27.89 -14.21 8.98
CA ILE A 583 -28.46 -15.30 8.22
C ILE A 583 -28.60 -14.88 6.77
N ILE A 584 -27.95 -15.61 5.87
CA ILE A 584 -27.87 -15.30 4.44
C ILE A 584 -28.60 -16.37 3.66
N LYS A 585 -29.43 -15.94 2.71
CA LYS A 585 -30.18 -16.80 1.81
C LYS A 585 -30.08 -16.31 0.38
N GLN A 586 -30.17 -17.20 -0.58
CA GLN A 586 -30.29 -16.82 -1.98
C GLN A 586 -31.54 -15.96 -2.20
N SER A 587 -31.40 -14.92 -3.03
CA SER A 587 -32.57 -14.09 -3.39
C SER A 587 -33.61 -14.91 -4.18
N ARG A 588 -34.89 -14.76 -3.84
CA ARG A 588 -35.98 -15.44 -4.56
C ARG A 588 -36.04 -15.06 -6.04
N GLU A 589 -35.56 -13.88 -6.39
CA GLU A 589 -35.48 -13.40 -7.78
C GLU A 589 -34.34 -14.10 -8.54
N ALA A 590 -33.22 -14.35 -7.89
CA ALA A 590 -32.09 -15.09 -8.45
C ALA A 590 -32.47 -16.58 -8.66
N ALA A 591 -33.11 -17.20 -7.70
CA ALA A 591 -33.60 -18.57 -7.81
C ALA A 591 -34.65 -18.78 -8.95
N LYS A 592 -35.45 -17.75 -9.24
CA LYS A 592 -36.45 -17.81 -10.34
C LYS A 592 -35.84 -17.67 -11.74
N ARG A 593 -34.64 -17.13 -11.86
CA ARG A 593 -33.94 -16.93 -13.16
C ARG A 593 -33.23 -18.20 -13.66
N GLY A 594 -33.36 -19.32 -12.95
CA GLY A 594 -32.75 -20.59 -13.37
C GLY A 594 -31.24 -20.65 -13.20
N GLY A 595 -30.69 -19.81 -12.34
CA GLY A 595 -29.30 -19.93 -11.92
C GLY A 595 -29.11 -21.14 -10.99
N ASP A 596 -27.93 -21.78 -11.07
CA ASP A 596 -27.57 -22.89 -10.22
C ASP A 596 -27.72 -22.50 -8.74
N GLU A 597 -28.17 -23.44 -7.91
CA GLU A 597 -28.27 -23.20 -6.47
C GLU A 597 -26.89 -22.89 -5.90
N ALA A 598 -26.82 -21.85 -5.08
CA ALA A 598 -25.57 -21.48 -4.42
C ALA A 598 -25.10 -22.64 -3.53
N PRO A 599 -23.90 -23.17 -3.74
CA PRO A 599 -23.48 -24.44 -3.13
C PRO A 599 -23.30 -24.37 -1.61
N PHE A 600 -23.43 -23.19 -1.00
CA PHE A 600 -23.23 -22.97 0.44
C PHE A 600 -24.38 -22.20 1.12
N LEU A 601 -25.43 -21.82 0.39
CA LEU A 601 -26.59 -21.13 0.97
C LEU A 601 -27.76 -22.11 1.26
N PRO A 602 -28.46 -21.93 2.37
CA PRO A 602 -28.34 -20.85 3.36
C PRO A 602 -27.13 -20.98 4.27
N ALA A 603 -26.62 -19.84 4.73
CA ALA A 603 -25.49 -19.79 5.64
C ALA A 603 -25.75 -18.82 6.80
N THR A 604 -25.13 -19.07 7.94
CA THR A 604 -25.13 -18.17 9.10
C THR A 604 -23.70 -17.74 9.39
N PHE A 605 -23.47 -16.45 9.44
CA PHE A 605 -22.21 -15.86 9.82
C PHE A 605 -22.27 -15.35 11.25
N THR A 606 -21.21 -15.56 12.00
CA THR A 606 -20.96 -14.85 13.26
C THR A 606 -19.98 -13.72 12.98
N VAL A 607 -20.35 -12.51 13.36
CA VAL A 607 -19.56 -11.31 13.14
C VAL A 607 -18.97 -10.86 14.48
N GLY A 608 -17.66 -10.78 14.53
CA GLY A 608 -16.92 -10.22 15.65
C GLY A 608 -16.31 -8.87 15.32
N ALA A 609 -15.40 -8.41 16.17
CA ALA A 609 -14.62 -7.21 15.95
C ALA A 609 -13.13 -7.50 16.15
N ASP A 610 -12.29 -6.88 15.32
CA ASP A 610 -10.84 -6.92 15.50
C ASP A 610 -10.40 -6.03 16.68
N SER A 611 -9.10 -5.99 16.95
CA SER A 611 -8.52 -5.15 18.01
C SER A 611 -8.73 -3.65 17.83
N ARG A 612 -9.15 -3.21 16.63
CA ARG A 612 -9.47 -1.82 16.28
C ARG A 612 -10.98 -1.56 16.27
N GLY A 613 -11.81 -2.55 16.62
CA GLY A 613 -13.27 -2.46 16.62
C GLY A 613 -13.91 -2.57 15.24
N LYS A 614 -13.14 -2.96 14.18
CA LYS A 614 -13.70 -3.21 12.85
C LYS A 614 -14.36 -4.58 12.79
N SER A 615 -15.52 -4.66 12.16
CA SER A 615 -16.26 -5.92 12.02
C SER A 615 -15.55 -6.92 11.13
N LEU A 616 -15.58 -8.18 11.52
CA LEU A 616 -15.05 -9.31 10.74
C LEU A 616 -15.96 -10.54 10.90
N ILE A 617 -15.90 -11.45 9.93
CA ILE A 617 -16.59 -12.73 10.02
C ILE A 617 -15.74 -13.69 10.83
N GLU A 618 -16.23 -14.12 11.99
CA GLU A 618 -15.51 -15.06 12.86
C GLU A 618 -15.81 -16.51 12.51
N ARG A 619 -17.04 -16.80 12.07
CA ARG A 619 -17.50 -18.16 11.79
C ARG A 619 -18.55 -18.17 10.70
N ILE A 620 -18.51 -19.21 9.87
CA ILE A 620 -19.52 -19.52 8.85
C ILE A 620 -20.09 -20.90 9.13
N GLU A 621 -21.40 -20.99 9.20
CA GLU A 621 -22.15 -22.24 9.35
C GLU A 621 -23.09 -22.38 8.16
N SER A 622 -23.04 -23.53 7.47
CA SER A 622 -23.94 -23.87 6.37
C SER A 622 -24.11 -25.39 6.29
N GLU A 623 -25.30 -25.87 6.01
CA GLU A 623 -25.56 -27.30 5.82
C GLU A 623 -24.76 -27.89 4.65
N SER A 624 -24.46 -27.08 3.65
CA SER A 624 -23.70 -27.49 2.47
C SER A 624 -22.20 -27.26 2.59
N ILE A 625 -21.72 -26.58 3.65
CA ILE A 625 -20.29 -26.44 3.97
C ILE A 625 -19.98 -27.48 5.06
N PRO A 626 -19.22 -28.53 4.78
CA PRO A 626 -18.82 -29.49 5.81
C PRO A 626 -18.11 -28.80 6.97
N GLU A 627 -18.26 -29.33 8.19
CA GLU A 627 -17.55 -28.86 9.41
C GLU A 627 -16.02 -28.79 9.25
N THR A 628 -15.50 -29.41 8.20
CA THR A 628 -14.08 -29.41 7.84
C THR A 628 -13.62 -28.12 7.13
N TYR A 629 -14.54 -27.25 6.70
CA TYR A 629 -14.19 -25.94 6.15
C TYR A 629 -14.07 -24.92 7.27
N THR A 630 -12.89 -24.42 7.50
CA THR A 630 -12.64 -23.30 8.40
C THR A 630 -12.57 -22.01 7.60
N PRO A 631 -13.34 -20.98 7.96
CA PRO A 631 -13.13 -19.68 7.36
C PRO A 631 -11.74 -19.18 7.75
N TYR A 632 -10.98 -18.76 6.77
CA TYR A 632 -9.76 -18.03 7.03
C TYR A 632 -10.14 -16.58 7.32
N ILE A 633 -10.17 -16.26 8.59
CA ILE A 633 -10.39 -14.91 9.06
C ILE A 633 -9.02 -14.35 9.37
N LYS A 634 -8.56 -13.43 8.56
CA LYS A 634 -7.38 -12.65 8.90
C LYS A 634 -7.79 -11.70 10.03
N LYS A 635 -7.23 -11.89 11.22
CA LYS A 635 -7.19 -10.81 12.21
C LYS A 635 -6.29 -9.74 11.63
N VAL A 636 -6.87 -8.67 11.17
CA VAL A 636 -6.14 -7.48 10.74
C VAL A 636 -5.84 -6.62 11.95
#